data_b6bd3c250ffbf31e3847354b00ffc77c
#
_entry.id   b6bd3c250ffbf31e3847354b00ffc77c
#
_cell.length_a   1.000
_cell.length_b   1.000
_cell.length_c   1.000
_cell.angle_alpha   90.00
_cell.angle_beta   90.00
_cell.angle_gamma   90.00
#
_symmetry.space_group_name_H-M   'P 1'
#
loop_
_entity.id
_entity.type
_entity.pdbx_description
1 polymer ?
#
loop_
_entity_poly.entity_id
_entity_poly.type
_entity_poly.pdbx_seq_one_letter_code
_entity_poly.pdbx_strand_id
1 'polypeptide(L)'
;LRTADMALMACASGFSASRANLPRPRSPAALGDDRGDLRHVPQLQQAGWKTGGDVRVNREVICPGQILSSGDNDSDKTLKPDFVLTYRNRKLATIEAKSDEEEVTEGVAQAIKYAKRLDLKYTYAANGKKIYEINMETSEQGPIDDFPSPEELWNRTHSYLNEWELKFDAIPFEDFGGTKQPRYYQELAVNKALEAISNNKKRMLLNLATGTGKTFIAFQIAWKLFQTRWNKEKDGKRLPRILFLADRNNLATQAMDDFRAFKGDSIKRISPKEISKNGKVPKNNSIFFSIFQTFMSGNDEPYFGQYEKDFFDFIIIDECHRGGANDESNWRGILEYFDSAVQLGLTATPKRDINADTYEYFGNPVYKYSLIQGIEDGFLTPFRVERMTSTMDTYTYSKNDDVEVIDGEPEEGREYQENEFNKIITILEREEDRVKRILENIQDNEKTIIFCANQTHALRVRDMVNQNSNSKDPEYCVRVGADDGEDGDKYLLRFRDNESSIPTILTSSLKLTTGVDARNVRNIVLMRPVSNMIEFKQILGRGSRLFDGKNYFTLYDFVGAFELFHDPEWEGEPNEPSGGGSTRTNGTPPEREDEKEKIEIKLSDGKVRNIVSSKTTHFFLDGKPVSVKEFMQTLGPMFLYENVKNISLLHILSSAYPKINFCVFTCFSLDHFTSQFTNFKIYYIH
;
A
#
# COMPACT_ATOMS: atom_id res chain seq x y z
N LEU A 1 -9.67 -23.03 -55.95
CA LEU A 1 -9.23 -24.34 -56.49
C LEU A 1 -7.76 -24.60 -56.12
N ARG A 2 -7.57 -25.70 -55.38
CA ARG A 2 -6.38 -26.53 -55.19
C ARG A 2 -5.22 -25.89 -54.42
N THR A 3 -5.00 -26.35 -53.21
CA THR A 3 -4.39 -27.58 -52.66
C THR A 3 -2.86 -27.53 -52.67
N ALA A 4 -2.37 -27.68 -51.50
CA ALA A 4 -1.58 -28.76 -50.95
C ALA A 4 -0.05 -28.50 -50.81
N ASP A 5 0.38 -28.75 -49.58
CA ASP A 5 1.56 -29.51 -49.12
C ASP A 5 2.96 -29.21 -49.65
N MET A 6 3.83 -29.00 -48.70
CA MET A 6 5.10 -29.70 -48.45
C MET A 6 5.77 -29.12 -47.19
N ALA A 7 5.81 -29.76 -46.13
CA ALA A 7 6.62 -30.83 -45.56
C ALA A 7 8.16 -30.54 -45.48
N LEU A 8 8.60 -30.52 -44.21
CA LEU A 8 9.88 -30.99 -43.63
C LEU A 8 11.20 -30.77 -44.35
N MET A 9 12.12 -30.08 -43.66
CA MET A 9 13.43 -30.69 -43.37
C MET A 9 14.09 -30.06 -42.11
N ALA A 10 14.53 -30.94 -41.25
CA ALA A 10 15.25 -30.67 -40.02
C ALA A 10 16.73 -30.33 -40.29
N CYS A 11 17.33 -29.51 -39.45
CA CYS A 11 18.75 -29.61 -39.10
C CYS A 11 18.94 -29.42 -37.59
N ALA A 12 19.45 -30.46 -36.99
CA ALA A 12 19.84 -30.53 -35.59
C ALA A 12 21.16 -29.78 -35.40
N SER A 13 21.21 -28.97 -34.36
CA SER A 13 22.45 -28.71 -33.59
C SER A 13 22.05 -28.37 -32.15
N GLY A 14 22.56 -29.17 -31.22
CA GLY A 14 22.18 -29.18 -29.84
C GLY A 14 22.62 -27.95 -29.09
N PHE A 15 21.71 -27.50 -28.24
CA PHE A 15 22.03 -26.80 -27.02
C PHE A 15 21.10 -27.36 -25.92
N SER A 16 21.71 -27.99 -24.94
CA SER A 16 21.11 -28.48 -23.73
C SER A 16 20.72 -27.24 -22.88
N ALA A 17 19.45 -26.89 -22.86
CA ALA A 17 18.89 -25.93 -21.92
C ALA A 17 18.25 -26.72 -20.79
N SER A 18 18.79 -26.55 -19.59
CA SER A 18 18.23 -27.01 -18.35
C SER A 18 16.78 -26.53 -18.21
N ARG A 19 15.86 -27.47 -18.09
CA ARG A 19 14.45 -27.20 -17.77
C ARG A 19 14.35 -26.59 -16.37
N ALA A 20 14.18 -25.27 -16.28
CA ALA A 20 13.64 -24.62 -15.12
C ALA A 20 12.18 -25.12 -14.95
N ASN A 21 11.85 -25.62 -13.77
CA ASN A 21 10.53 -26.09 -13.38
C ASN A 21 9.54 -24.91 -13.37
N LEU A 22 8.81 -24.76 -14.46
CA LEU A 22 7.55 -24.00 -14.44
C LEU A 22 6.52 -24.89 -13.73
N PRO A 23 5.76 -24.36 -12.75
CA PRO A 23 4.68 -25.13 -12.14
C PRO A 23 3.63 -25.40 -13.22
N ARG A 24 3.36 -26.68 -13.48
CA ARG A 24 2.25 -27.13 -14.32
C ARG A 24 0.94 -26.61 -13.72
N PRO A 25 -0.06 -26.19 -14.53
CA PRO A 25 -1.37 -25.91 -14.02
C PRO A 25 -1.87 -27.18 -13.31
N ARG A 26 -2.24 -27.05 -12.04
CA ARG A 26 -2.77 -28.16 -11.25
C ARG A 26 -4.04 -28.66 -11.90
N SER A 27 -4.07 -29.95 -12.18
CA SER A 27 -5.29 -30.65 -12.61
C SER A 27 -6.39 -30.48 -11.54
N PRO A 28 -7.69 -30.59 -11.91
CA PRO A 28 -8.82 -30.42 -10.98
C PRO A 28 -8.90 -31.44 -9.81
N ALA A 29 -7.90 -32.29 -9.62
CA ALA A 29 -7.91 -33.42 -8.70
C ALA A 29 -7.12 -33.22 -7.41
N ALA A 30 -6.96 -31.99 -6.92
CA ALA A 30 -6.44 -31.73 -5.57
C ALA A 30 -7.45 -30.91 -4.75
N LEU A 31 -8.70 -31.36 -4.70
CA LEU A 31 -9.67 -30.98 -3.68
C LEU A 31 -9.33 -31.81 -2.44
N GLY A 32 -8.69 -31.19 -1.46
CA GLY A 32 -8.52 -31.76 -0.13
C GLY A 32 -9.89 -32.14 0.46
N ASP A 33 -9.86 -33.12 1.32
CA ASP A 33 -10.98 -33.87 1.90
C ASP A 33 -11.83 -33.01 2.89
N ASP A 34 -12.48 -31.94 2.38
CA ASP A 34 -13.48 -31.15 3.11
C ASP A 34 -14.88 -31.56 2.62
N ARG A 35 -15.38 -32.67 3.16
CA ARG A 35 -16.65 -33.32 2.77
C ARG A 35 -17.89 -32.48 3.10
N GLY A 36 -17.81 -31.45 3.92
CA GLY A 36 -18.92 -30.57 4.29
C GLY A 36 -19.36 -29.64 3.15
N ASP A 37 -18.41 -29.13 2.41
CA ASP A 37 -18.57 -28.07 1.41
C ASP A 37 -19.28 -28.48 0.12
N LEU A 38 -19.20 -29.74 -0.28
CA LEU A 38 -19.74 -30.21 -1.57
C LEU A 38 -21.27 -30.38 -1.58
N ARG A 39 -21.92 -30.36 -0.43
CA ARG A 39 -23.37 -30.63 -0.30
C ARG A 39 -24.26 -29.48 -0.81
N HIS A 40 -23.77 -28.25 -0.78
CA HIS A 40 -24.51 -27.09 -1.26
C HIS A 40 -24.41 -26.89 -2.76
N VAL A 41 -23.42 -27.49 -3.42
CA VAL A 41 -23.23 -27.37 -4.87
C VAL A 41 -24.46 -27.85 -5.66
N PRO A 42 -25.13 -28.99 -5.32
CA PRO A 42 -26.33 -29.40 -6.01
C PRO A 42 -27.51 -28.41 -5.87
N GLN A 43 -27.71 -27.84 -4.66
CA GLN A 43 -28.77 -26.86 -4.42
C GLN A 43 -28.53 -25.58 -5.22
N LEU A 44 -27.29 -25.10 -5.25
CA LEU A 44 -26.88 -23.94 -6.06
C LEU A 44 -27.06 -24.22 -7.55
N GLN A 45 -26.71 -25.41 -8.04
CA GLN A 45 -26.94 -25.82 -9.43
C GLN A 45 -28.42 -25.90 -9.78
N GLN A 46 -29.24 -26.37 -8.86
CA GLN A 46 -30.71 -26.41 -9.02
C GLN A 46 -31.27 -24.99 -9.11
N ALA A 47 -30.77 -24.06 -8.35
CA ALA A 47 -31.11 -22.63 -8.41
C ALA A 47 -30.57 -21.92 -9.67
N GLY A 48 -29.77 -22.60 -10.51
CA GLY A 48 -29.23 -22.07 -11.77
C GLY A 48 -27.81 -21.53 -11.70
N TRP A 49 -27.13 -21.64 -10.54
CA TRP A 49 -25.72 -21.27 -10.40
C TRP A 49 -24.80 -22.31 -11.05
N LYS A 50 -23.72 -21.84 -11.70
CA LYS A 50 -22.76 -22.68 -12.44
C LYS A 50 -21.33 -22.43 -11.97
N THR A 51 -20.42 -23.31 -12.30
CA THR A 51 -18.99 -23.18 -11.97
C THR A 51 -18.16 -22.45 -13.04
N GLY A 52 -18.80 -21.74 -13.96
CA GLY A 52 -18.10 -20.98 -15.02
C GLY A 52 -19.04 -20.10 -15.85
N GLY A 53 -18.47 -19.24 -16.68
CA GLY A 53 -19.21 -18.27 -17.50
C GLY A 53 -19.63 -17.03 -16.71
N ASP A 54 -20.75 -16.41 -17.13
CA ASP A 54 -21.30 -15.20 -16.51
C ASP A 54 -21.96 -15.46 -15.14
N VAL A 55 -22.20 -16.73 -14.83
CA VAL A 55 -22.77 -17.21 -13.58
C VAL A 55 -21.72 -18.08 -12.91
N ARG A 56 -21.12 -17.61 -11.83
CA ARG A 56 -19.99 -18.31 -11.20
C ARG A 56 -20.21 -18.50 -9.71
N VAL A 57 -19.83 -19.69 -9.26
CA VAL A 57 -19.66 -20.05 -7.86
C VAL A 57 -18.16 -20.27 -7.65
N ASN A 58 -17.50 -19.39 -6.93
CA ASN A 58 -16.07 -19.43 -6.75
C ASN A 58 -15.72 -19.59 -5.27
N ARG A 59 -14.62 -20.28 -5.01
CA ARG A 59 -13.91 -20.23 -3.73
C ARG A 59 -12.74 -19.27 -3.90
N GLU A 60 -12.70 -18.21 -3.16
CA GLU A 60 -11.60 -17.25 -3.26
C GLU A 60 -11.20 -16.70 -1.89
N VAL A 61 -9.92 -16.43 -1.73
CA VAL A 61 -9.41 -15.65 -0.60
C VAL A 61 -9.68 -14.18 -0.91
N ILE A 62 -10.60 -13.57 -0.16
CA ILE A 62 -10.93 -12.14 -0.30
C ILE A 62 -9.80 -11.31 0.28
N CYS A 63 -9.39 -11.64 1.52
CA CYS A 63 -8.28 -11.00 2.22
C CYS A 63 -7.34 -12.09 2.70
N PRO A 64 -6.03 -12.02 2.38
CA PRO A 64 -5.04 -12.97 2.87
C PRO A 64 -4.80 -12.86 4.39
N GLY A 65 -5.29 -11.79 5.04
CA GLY A 65 -5.04 -11.52 6.46
C GLY A 65 -3.67 -10.90 6.72
N GLN A 66 -3.34 -10.66 7.99
CA GLN A 66 -2.02 -10.13 8.36
C GLN A 66 -0.92 -11.17 8.09
N ILE A 67 0.19 -10.70 7.55
CA ILE A 67 1.39 -11.51 7.38
C ILE A 67 2.08 -11.61 8.74
N LEU A 68 2.18 -12.82 9.28
CA LEU A 68 2.91 -13.10 10.52
C LEU A 68 4.42 -13.15 10.28
N SER A 69 5.19 -13.01 11.35
CA SER A 69 6.67 -13.07 11.29
C SER A 69 7.22 -14.42 10.78
N SER A 70 6.42 -15.47 10.79
CA SER A 70 6.74 -16.79 10.22
C SER A 70 6.54 -16.85 8.69
N GLY A 71 5.96 -15.83 8.06
CA GLY A 71 5.57 -15.86 6.66
C GLY A 71 4.19 -16.48 6.40
N ASP A 72 3.55 -17.02 7.44
CA ASP A 72 2.19 -17.56 7.36
C ASP A 72 1.15 -16.44 7.55
N ASN A 73 0.00 -16.60 6.93
CA ASN A 73 -1.12 -15.69 7.14
C ASN A 73 -1.83 -16.05 8.47
N ASP A 74 -2.31 -15.03 9.19
CA ASP A 74 -3.20 -15.24 10.32
C ASP A 74 -4.52 -15.86 9.82
N SER A 75 -4.73 -17.14 10.11
CA SER A 75 -5.92 -17.86 9.64
C SER A 75 -7.22 -17.25 10.15
N ASP A 76 -7.20 -16.67 11.35
CA ASP A 76 -8.39 -16.05 11.96
C ASP A 76 -8.76 -14.71 11.29
N LYS A 77 -7.80 -14.05 10.63
CA LYS A 77 -8.00 -12.81 9.88
C LYS A 77 -8.11 -13.02 8.38
N THR A 78 -7.81 -14.21 7.89
CA THR A 78 -8.03 -14.56 6.48
C THR A 78 -9.53 -14.61 6.19
N LEU A 79 -9.98 -13.77 5.24
CA LEU A 79 -11.36 -13.80 4.78
C LEU A 79 -11.46 -14.67 3.53
N LYS A 80 -11.97 -15.88 3.73
CA LYS A 80 -12.14 -16.88 2.69
C LYS A 80 -13.52 -17.51 2.82
N PRO A 81 -14.55 -16.90 2.22
CA PRO A 81 -15.87 -17.52 2.18
C PRO A 81 -15.81 -18.83 1.43
N ASP A 82 -16.68 -19.77 1.80
CA ASP A 82 -16.75 -21.05 1.11
C ASP A 82 -17.20 -20.87 -0.33
N PHE A 83 -18.15 -19.95 -0.58
CA PHE A 83 -18.58 -19.61 -1.93
C PHE A 83 -18.81 -18.11 -2.09
N VAL A 84 -18.48 -17.60 -3.28
CA VAL A 84 -18.83 -16.27 -3.75
C VAL A 84 -19.71 -16.43 -5.00
N LEU A 85 -20.92 -15.90 -4.93
CA LEU A 85 -21.87 -15.91 -6.03
C LEU A 85 -21.62 -14.70 -6.92
N THR A 86 -21.25 -14.95 -8.18
CA THR A 86 -20.95 -13.89 -9.16
C THR A 86 -21.90 -14.02 -10.36
N TYR A 87 -22.51 -12.94 -10.75
CA TYR A 87 -23.35 -12.84 -11.95
C TYR A 87 -23.07 -11.54 -12.69
N ARG A 88 -22.98 -11.59 -14.03
CA ARG A 88 -22.66 -10.43 -14.88
C ARG A 88 -21.41 -9.67 -14.41
N ASN A 89 -20.34 -10.40 -14.07
CA ASN A 89 -19.09 -9.89 -13.52
C ASN A 89 -19.21 -9.09 -12.20
N ARG A 90 -20.34 -9.20 -11.48
CA ARG A 90 -20.56 -8.63 -10.14
C ARG A 90 -20.69 -9.74 -9.11
N LYS A 91 -19.99 -9.57 -7.98
CA LYS A 91 -20.22 -10.39 -6.79
C LYS A 91 -21.54 -9.97 -6.17
N LEU A 92 -22.46 -10.90 -5.97
CA LEU A 92 -23.81 -10.63 -5.48
C LEU A 92 -24.00 -11.07 -4.02
N ALA A 93 -23.39 -12.18 -3.64
CA ALA A 93 -23.47 -12.70 -2.27
C ALA A 93 -22.27 -13.60 -1.94
N THR A 94 -22.11 -13.84 -0.65
CA THR A 94 -21.23 -14.89 -0.13
C THR A 94 -22.05 -15.94 0.59
N ILE A 95 -21.50 -17.17 0.68
CA ILE A 95 -22.08 -18.26 1.45
C ILE A 95 -21.01 -18.79 2.39
N GLU A 96 -21.35 -18.90 3.67
CA GLU A 96 -20.58 -19.64 4.67
C GLU A 96 -21.24 -20.98 4.91
N ALA A 97 -20.53 -22.07 4.67
CA ALA A 97 -21.01 -23.42 4.81
C ALA A 97 -20.53 -24.03 6.14
N LYS A 98 -21.46 -24.58 6.91
CA LYS A 98 -21.21 -25.32 8.13
C LYS A 98 -21.53 -26.78 7.95
N SER A 99 -21.04 -27.64 8.87
CA SER A 99 -21.39 -29.05 8.88
C SER A 99 -22.89 -29.23 9.21
N ASP A 100 -23.47 -30.34 8.79
CA ASP A 100 -24.87 -30.67 9.10
C ASP A 100 -25.12 -31.03 10.59
N GLU A 101 -24.08 -31.12 11.37
CA GLU A 101 -24.09 -31.29 12.84
C GLU A 101 -24.12 -29.96 13.58
N GLU A 102 -23.71 -28.86 12.93
CA GLU A 102 -23.69 -27.51 13.49
C GLU A 102 -24.99 -26.74 13.18
N GLU A 103 -25.38 -25.82 14.06
CA GLU A 103 -26.49 -24.93 13.77
C GLU A 103 -26.12 -23.92 12.67
N VAL A 104 -27.02 -23.71 11.73
CA VAL A 104 -26.80 -22.81 10.58
C VAL A 104 -26.45 -21.38 11.02
N THR A 105 -26.93 -20.96 12.19
CA THR A 105 -26.70 -19.63 12.77
C THR A 105 -25.25 -19.40 13.24
N GLU A 106 -24.46 -20.45 13.42
CA GLU A 106 -23.02 -20.31 13.77
C GLU A 106 -22.20 -19.68 12.62
N GLY A 107 -22.64 -19.87 11.37
CA GLY A 107 -22.02 -19.24 10.21
C GLY A 107 -22.41 -17.77 9.98
N VAL A 108 -23.46 -17.27 10.61
CA VAL A 108 -24.06 -15.95 10.31
C VAL A 108 -23.07 -14.79 10.54
N ALA A 109 -22.38 -14.78 11.68
CA ALA A 109 -21.43 -13.72 12.00
C ALA A 109 -20.28 -13.64 10.98
N GLN A 110 -19.81 -14.79 10.51
CA GLN A 110 -18.75 -14.89 9.51
C GLN A 110 -19.26 -14.46 8.12
N ALA A 111 -20.45 -14.90 7.73
CA ALA A 111 -21.10 -14.48 6.49
C ALA A 111 -21.30 -12.95 6.43
N ILE A 112 -21.75 -12.33 7.52
CA ILE A 112 -21.90 -10.87 7.66
C ILE A 112 -20.55 -10.17 7.50
N LYS A 113 -19.46 -10.72 8.09
CA LYS A 113 -18.11 -10.15 7.96
C LYS A 113 -17.64 -10.12 6.50
N TYR A 114 -17.89 -11.18 5.73
CA TYR A 114 -17.57 -11.22 4.30
C TYR A 114 -18.41 -10.23 3.50
N ALA A 115 -19.71 -10.19 3.74
CA ALA A 115 -20.62 -9.29 3.03
C ALA A 115 -20.24 -7.81 3.27
N LYS A 116 -19.93 -7.43 4.50
CA LYS A 116 -19.45 -6.07 4.82
C LYS A 116 -18.17 -5.72 4.07
N ARG A 117 -17.20 -6.65 4.00
CA ARG A 117 -15.92 -6.40 3.32
C ARG A 117 -16.10 -6.25 1.80
N LEU A 118 -17.00 -7.01 1.21
CA LEU A 118 -17.31 -6.96 -0.23
C LEU A 118 -18.41 -5.96 -0.61
N ASP A 119 -18.97 -5.20 0.33
CA ASP A 119 -20.09 -4.26 0.12
C ASP A 119 -21.29 -4.94 -0.56
N LEU A 120 -21.65 -6.14 -0.06
CA LEU A 120 -22.76 -6.93 -0.60
C LEU A 120 -24.05 -6.68 0.15
N LYS A 121 -25.19 -6.72 -0.57
CA LYS A 121 -26.52 -6.55 0.01
C LYS A 121 -27.07 -7.83 0.62
N TYR A 122 -26.63 -8.98 0.18
CA TYR A 122 -27.07 -10.29 0.66
C TYR A 122 -25.89 -11.18 1.00
N THR A 123 -26.08 -12.03 2.00
CA THR A 123 -25.17 -13.11 2.32
C THR A 123 -25.95 -14.28 2.93
N TYR A 124 -25.35 -15.47 2.89
CA TYR A 124 -25.99 -16.70 3.34
C TYR A 124 -25.10 -17.47 4.28
N ALA A 125 -25.72 -18.10 5.28
CA ALA A 125 -25.13 -19.22 6.01
C ALA A 125 -25.91 -20.49 5.68
N ALA A 126 -25.24 -21.63 5.53
CA ALA A 126 -25.90 -22.88 5.18
C ALA A 126 -25.20 -24.08 5.85
N ASN A 127 -25.95 -25.15 6.19
CA ASN A 127 -25.40 -26.37 6.81
C ASN A 127 -25.87 -27.67 6.12
N GLY A 128 -26.26 -27.60 4.83
CA GLY A 128 -26.75 -28.75 4.09
C GLY A 128 -28.20 -29.14 4.35
N LYS A 129 -28.78 -28.74 5.48
CA LYS A 129 -30.19 -28.97 5.86
C LYS A 129 -31.02 -27.71 5.80
N LYS A 130 -30.42 -26.58 6.11
CA LYS A 130 -31.08 -25.26 6.19
C LYS A 130 -30.23 -24.22 5.49
N ILE A 131 -30.88 -23.21 4.93
CA ILE A 131 -30.27 -22.02 4.36
C ILE A 131 -30.80 -20.84 5.15
N TYR A 132 -29.91 -19.94 5.56
CA TYR A 132 -30.23 -18.72 6.31
C TYR A 132 -29.77 -17.52 5.51
N GLU A 133 -30.72 -16.67 5.10
CA GLU A 133 -30.48 -15.46 4.34
C GLU A 133 -30.30 -14.26 5.29
N ILE A 134 -29.38 -13.39 4.99
CA ILE A 134 -29.16 -12.13 5.67
C ILE A 134 -29.19 -11.00 4.64
N ASN A 135 -30.10 -10.05 4.82
CA ASN A 135 -30.16 -8.79 4.09
C ASN A 135 -29.34 -7.73 4.85
N MET A 136 -28.24 -7.28 4.25
CA MET A 136 -27.31 -6.35 4.87
C MET A 136 -27.81 -4.90 4.93
N GLU A 137 -28.82 -4.55 4.09
CA GLU A 137 -29.40 -3.20 4.07
C GLU A 137 -30.50 -3.05 5.14
N THR A 138 -31.39 -4.02 5.26
CA THR A 138 -32.54 -3.97 6.19
C THR A 138 -32.25 -4.62 7.53
N SER A 139 -31.16 -5.40 7.62
CA SER A 139 -30.84 -6.28 8.77
C SER A 139 -31.88 -7.40 8.99
N GLU A 140 -32.79 -7.62 8.05
CA GLU A 140 -33.70 -8.76 8.09
C GLU A 140 -32.91 -10.04 7.81
N GLN A 141 -33.20 -11.06 8.60
CA GLN A 141 -32.55 -12.35 8.47
C GLN A 141 -33.48 -13.48 8.86
N GLY A 142 -33.35 -14.62 8.20
CA GLY A 142 -34.20 -15.77 8.48
C GLY A 142 -33.91 -16.98 7.58
N PRO A 143 -34.53 -18.13 7.91
CA PRO A 143 -34.42 -19.31 7.06
C PRO A 143 -35.18 -19.13 5.76
N ILE A 144 -34.61 -19.70 4.66
CA ILE A 144 -35.23 -19.80 3.36
C ILE A 144 -35.18 -21.26 2.87
N ASP A 145 -36.08 -21.65 1.99
CA ASP A 145 -36.15 -23.01 1.49
C ASP A 145 -35.10 -23.30 0.42
N ASP A 146 -34.89 -22.37 -0.53
CA ASP A 146 -33.95 -22.50 -1.64
C ASP A 146 -33.14 -21.25 -1.85
N PHE A 147 -31.92 -21.38 -2.41
CA PHE A 147 -31.14 -20.23 -2.87
C PHE A 147 -31.87 -19.51 -4.01
N PRO A 148 -31.87 -18.17 -4.05
CA PRO A 148 -32.41 -17.44 -5.18
C PRO A 148 -31.61 -17.73 -6.46
N SER A 149 -32.29 -17.70 -7.59
CA SER A 149 -31.63 -17.80 -8.90
C SER A 149 -30.70 -16.58 -9.13
N PRO A 150 -29.71 -16.69 -10.05
CA PRO A 150 -28.83 -15.57 -10.40
C PRO A 150 -29.61 -14.31 -10.82
N GLU A 151 -30.64 -14.46 -11.63
CA GLU A 151 -31.46 -13.34 -12.09
C GLU A 151 -32.33 -12.76 -10.97
N GLU A 152 -32.88 -13.59 -10.11
CA GLU A 152 -33.63 -13.12 -8.94
C GLU A 152 -32.78 -12.34 -7.98
N LEU A 153 -31.57 -12.85 -7.60
CA LEU A 153 -30.65 -12.16 -6.72
C LEU A 153 -30.13 -10.86 -7.36
N TRP A 154 -29.90 -10.86 -8.67
CA TRP A 154 -29.56 -9.67 -9.43
C TRP A 154 -30.66 -8.60 -9.32
N ASN A 155 -31.88 -8.96 -9.54
CA ASN A 155 -33.03 -8.04 -9.51
C ASN A 155 -33.27 -7.48 -8.10
N ARG A 156 -33.03 -8.29 -7.05
CA ARG A 156 -33.08 -7.83 -5.64
C ARG A 156 -31.96 -6.84 -5.31
N THR A 157 -30.77 -7.01 -5.90
CA THR A 157 -29.57 -6.19 -5.60
C THR A 157 -29.45 -4.96 -6.50
N HIS A 158 -29.94 -5.03 -7.75
CA HIS A 158 -29.67 -4.06 -8.82
C HIS A 158 -30.94 -3.62 -9.54
N SER A 159 -32.02 -3.38 -8.82
CA SER A 159 -33.33 -3.04 -9.38
C SER A 159 -33.38 -1.72 -10.18
N TYR A 160 -32.37 -0.87 -10.07
CA TYR A 160 -32.34 0.49 -10.66
C TYR A 160 -31.09 0.80 -11.49
N LEU A 161 -30.40 -0.22 -12.03
CA LEU A 161 -29.23 0.03 -12.88
C LEU A 161 -29.62 0.73 -14.16
N ASN A 162 -28.87 1.76 -14.54
CA ASN A 162 -29.03 2.39 -15.82
C ASN A 162 -28.30 1.61 -16.95
N GLU A 163 -28.60 1.95 -18.20
CA GLU A 163 -28.07 1.27 -19.38
C GLU A 163 -26.52 1.23 -19.40
N TRP A 164 -25.86 2.29 -18.91
CA TRP A 164 -24.39 2.37 -18.91
C TRP A 164 -23.76 1.49 -17.86
N GLU A 165 -24.37 1.33 -16.69
CA GLU A 165 -23.89 0.38 -15.67
C GLU A 165 -23.93 -1.05 -16.22
N LEU A 166 -25.03 -1.44 -16.86
CA LEU A 166 -25.13 -2.75 -17.51
C LEU A 166 -24.05 -2.97 -18.57
N LYS A 167 -23.76 -1.93 -19.39
CA LYS A 167 -22.67 -1.99 -20.38
C LYS A 167 -21.30 -2.13 -19.74
N PHE A 168 -21.03 -1.38 -18.65
CA PHE A 168 -19.76 -1.49 -17.93
C PHE A 168 -19.59 -2.86 -17.28
N ASP A 169 -20.63 -3.43 -16.73
CA ASP A 169 -20.61 -4.75 -16.09
C ASP A 169 -20.41 -5.88 -17.11
N ALA A 170 -20.92 -5.72 -18.33
CA ALA A 170 -20.68 -6.66 -19.41
C ALA A 170 -19.20 -6.78 -19.82
N ILE A 171 -18.37 -5.77 -19.53
CA ILE A 171 -16.93 -5.82 -19.81
C ILE A 171 -16.20 -6.42 -18.60
N PRO A 172 -15.52 -7.57 -18.75
CA PRO A 172 -14.71 -8.13 -17.68
C PRO A 172 -13.52 -7.21 -17.35
N PHE A 173 -12.96 -7.37 -16.16
CA PHE A 173 -11.67 -6.77 -15.83
C PHE A 173 -10.58 -7.34 -16.74
N GLU A 174 -9.64 -6.48 -17.17
CA GLU A 174 -8.47 -6.93 -17.91
C GLU A 174 -7.44 -7.53 -16.92
N ASP A 175 -7.12 -8.78 -17.12
CA ASP A 175 -6.24 -9.55 -16.22
C ASP A 175 -4.88 -9.88 -16.83
N PHE A 176 -4.57 -9.31 -18.00
CA PHE A 176 -3.32 -9.55 -18.74
C PHE A 176 -3.05 -11.04 -18.98
N GLY A 177 -4.09 -11.77 -19.37
CA GLY A 177 -4.00 -13.21 -19.62
C GLY A 177 -3.87 -14.03 -18.33
N GLY A 178 -4.51 -13.60 -17.26
CA GLY A 178 -4.54 -14.27 -15.96
C GLY A 178 -3.38 -13.94 -15.04
N THR A 179 -2.48 -13.03 -15.45
CA THR A 179 -1.28 -12.69 -14.66
C THR A 179 -1.53 -11.65 -13.57
N LYS A 180 -2.63 -10.88 -13.67
CA LYS A 180 -2.92 -9.77 -12.74
C LYS A 180 -4.41 -9.70 -12.42
N GLN A 181 -4.86 -10.51 -11.49
CA GLN A 181 -6.23 -10.47 -11.00
C GLN A 181 -6.46 -9.23 -10.13
N PRO A 182 -7.58 -8.51 -10.27
CA PRO A 182 -7.91 -7.40 -9.40
C PRO A 182 -8.21 -7.92 -7.98
N ARG A 183 -7.78 -7.16 -6.98
CA ARG A 183 -8.12 -7.40 -5.58
C ARG A 183 -9.54 -6.87 -5.31
N TYR A 184 -10.24 -7.41 -4.30
CA TYR A 184 -11.62 -7.04 -4.02
C TYR A 184 -11.83 -5.51 -3.89
N TYR A 185 -10.96 -4.81 -3.18
CA TYR A 185 -11.07 -3.36 -3.00
C TYR A 185 -10.81 -2.57 -4.30
N GLN A 186 -10.01 -3.12 -5.22
CA GLN A 186 -9.80 -2.55 -6.55
C GLN A 186 -11.06 -2.71 -7.41
N GLU A 187 -11.72 -3.86 -7.34
CA GLU A 187 -13.02 -4.08 -7.97
C GLU A 187 -14.07 -3.10 -7.45
N LEU A 188 -14.16 -2.93 -6.11
CA LEU A 188 -15.07 -1.97 -5.49
C LEU A 188 -14.78 -0.55 -5.93
N ALA A 189 -13.52 -0.11 -5.91
CA ALA A 189 -13.12 1.22 -6.35
C ALA A 189 -13.51 1.50 -7.80
N VAL A 190 -13.25 0.55 -8.71
CA VAL A 190 -13.63 0.66 -10.13
C VAL A 190 -15.15 0.72 -10.28
N ASN A 191 -15.87 -0.17 -9.61
CA ASN A 191 -17.32 -0.24 -9.70
C ASN A 191 -18.00 1.03 -9.18
N LYS A 192 -17.56 1.56 -8.01
CA LYS A 192 -18.08 2.83 -7.45
C LYS A 192 -17.77 4.03 -8.35
N ALA A 193 -16.59 4.06 -9.00
CA ALA A 193 -16.28 5.12 -9.96
C ALA A 193 -17.17 5.04 -11.21
N LEU A 194 -17.39 3.86 -11.78
CA LEU A 194 -18.24 3.66 -12.95
C LEU A 194 -19.73 3.91 -12.65
N GLU A 195 -20.20 3.54 -11.46
CA GLU A 195 -21.52 3.90 -10.95
C GLU A 195 -21.69 5.44 -10.89
N ALA A 196 -20.72 6.14 -10.37
CA ALA A 196 -20.74 7.60 -10.33
C ALA A 196 -20.75 8.24 -11.75
N ILE A 197 -19.98 7.69 -12.69
CA ILE A 197 -19.96 8.10 -14.11
C ILE A 197 -21.31 7.87 -14.77
N SER A 198 -21.92 6.71 -14.57
CA SER A 198 -23.23 6.35 -15.14
C SER A 198 -24.33 7.30 -14.65
N ASN A 199 -24.24 7.71 -13.38
CA ASN A 199 -25.13 8.65 -12.70
C ASN A 199 -24.77 10.13 -12.95
N ASN A 200 -23.98 10.43 -13.99
CA ASN A 200 -23.61 11.78 -14.44
C ASN A 200 -22.82 12.61 -13.38
N LYS A 201 -22.14 11.98 -12.43
CA LYS A 201 -21.26 12.71 -11.51
C LYS A 201 -20.04 13.23 -12.28
N LYS A 202 -19.89 14.53 -12.35
CA LYS A 202 -18.81 15.16 -13.13
C LYS A 202 -17.45 15.11 -12.46
N ARG A 203 -17.40 15.17 -11.13
CA ARG A 203 -16.17 15.15 -10.34
C ARG A 203 -16.25 14.09 -9.29
N MET A 204 -15.20 13.29 -9.14
CA MET A 204 -15.15 12.19 -8.17
C MET A 204 -13.74 11.99 -7.63
N LEU A 205 -13.64 11.47 -6.41
CA LEU A 205 -12.40 11.22 -5.71
C LEU A 205 -12.33 9.74 -5.29
N LEU A 206 -11.17 9.11 -5.52
CA LEU A 206 -10.81 7.84 -4.91
C LEU A 206 -9.66 8.09 -3.91
N ASN A 207 -9.90 7.79 -2.63
CA ASN A 207 -8.91 7.90 -1.58
C ASN A 207 -8.35 6.51 -1.26
N LEU A 208 -7.16 6.21 -1.78
CA LEU A 208 -6.55 4.89 -1.75
C LEU A 208 -5.10 4.97 -1.27
N ALA A 209 -4.74 4.22 -0.23
CA ALA A 209 -3.39 4.23 0.32
C ALA A 209 -2.30 3.99 -0.74
N THR A 210 -1.09 4.45 -0.46
CA THR A 210 0.06 4.17 -1.33
C THR A 210 0.32 2.67 -1.37
N GLY A 211 0.57 2.11 -2.57
CA GLY A 211 0.82 0.67 -2.71
C GLY A 211 -0.39 -0.17 -3.04
N THR A 212 -1.60 0.41 -3.04
CA THR A 212 -2.85 -0.30 -3.33
C THR A 212 -3.15 -0.46 -4.83
N GLY A 213 -2.30 0.09 -5.71
CA GLY A 213 -2.45 -0.04 -7.17
C GLY A 213 -3.40 0.99 -7.79
N LYS A 214 -3.34 2.25 -7.36
CA LYS A 214 -4.12 3.37 -7.94
C LYS A 214 -4.07 3.40 -9.47
N THR A 215 -2.89 3.24 -10.06
CA THR A 215 -2.71 3.22 -11.52
C THR A 215 -3.45 2.05 -12.18
N PHE A 216 -3.46 0.87 -11.55
CA PHE A 216 -4.22 -0.28 -12.04
C PHE A 216 -5.74 -0.03 -11.98
N ILE A 217 -6.23 0.61 -10.94
CA ILE A 217 -7.65 1.01 -10.83
C ILE A 217 -8.00 2.01 -11.93
N ALA A 218 -7.14 3.03 -12.14
CA ALA A 218 -7.31 4.00 -13.24
C ALA A 218 -7.34 3.32 -14.62
N PHE A 219 -6.43 2.36 -14.82
CA PHE A 219 -6.40 1.55 -16.03
C PHE A 219 -7.71 0.78 -16.24
N GLN A 220 -8.23 0.10 -15.22
CA GLN A 220 -9.48 -0.67 -15.32
C GLN A 220 -10.70 0.21 -15.61
N ILE A 221 -10.77 1.40 -15.02
CA ILE A 221 -11.82 2.37 -15.33
C ILE A 221 -11.70 2.78 -16.80
N ALA A 222 -10.52 3.19 -17.25
CA ALA A 222 -10.27 3.57 -18.64
C ALA A 222 -10.56 2.42 -19.61
N TRP A 223 -10.21 1.17 -19.23
CA TRP A 223 -10.49 -0.04 -20.01
C TRP A 223 -11.98 -0.22 -20.25
N LYS A 224 -12.79 -0.19 -19.19
CA LYS A 224 -14.25 -0.37 -19.31
C LYS A 224 -14.90 0.78 -20.10
N LEU A 225 -14.48 2.03 -19.91
CA LEU A 225 -14.94 3.18 -20.69
C LEU A 225 -14.59 3.01 -22.19
N PHE A 226 -13.36 2.55 -22.48
CA PHE A 226 -12.89 2.36 -23.85
C PHE A 226 -13.62 1.23 -24.56
N GLN A 227 -13.77 0.06 -23.92
CA GLN A 227 -14.43 -1.11 -24.50
C GLN A 227 -15.90 -0.88 -24.76
N THR A 228 -16.60 -0.13 -23.89
CA THR A 228 -18.01 0.24 -24.07
C THR A 228 -18.21 1.41 -25.02
N ARG A 229 -17.13 2.07 -25.49
CA ARG A 229 -17.16 3.31 -26.27
C ARG A 229 -17.92 4.44 -25.55
N TRP A 230 -17.82 4.45 -24.20
CA TRP A 230 -18.43 5.53 -23.44
C TRP A 230 -17.72 6.86 -23.77
N ASN A 231 -18.49 7.87 -24.06
CA ASN A 231 -18.04 9.23 -24.20
C ASN A 231 -19.06 10.17 -23.53
N LYS A 232 -18.76 11.44 -23.35
CA LYS A 232 -19.64 12.37 -22.62
C LYS A 232 -20.98 12.59 -23.28
N GLU A 233 -21.10 12.41 -24.60
CA GLU A 233 -22.36 12.43 -25.34
C GLU A 233 -23.18 11.13 -25.16
N LYS A 234 -22.57 10.09 -24.61
CA LYS A 234 -23.19 8.78 -24.38
C LYS A 234 -23.78 8.13 -25.64
N ASP A 235 -23.22 8.43 -26.80
CA ASP A 235 -23.70 7.92 -28.11
C ASP A 235 -23.20 6.49 -28.43
N GLY A 236 -22.18 6.00 -27.72
CA GLY A 236 -21.59 4.66 -27.93
C GLY A 236 -20.91 4.46 -29.29
N LYS A 237 -20.72 5.53 -30.09
CA LYS A 237 -20.17 5.44 -31.45
C LYS A 237 -18.67 5.63 -31.51
N ARG A 238 -18.17 6.70 -30.93
CA ARG A 238 -16.73 7.00 -30.90
C ARG A 238 -16.07 6.49 -29.62
N LEU A 239 -14.77 6.21 -29.69
CA LEU A 239 -13.95 5.91 -28.52
C LEU A 239 -13.82 7.16 -27.64
N PRO A 240 -13.70 7.00 -26.31
CA PRO A 240 -13.46 8.12 -25.41
C PRO A 240 -12.08 8.74 -25.63
N ARG A 241 -11.98 10.04 -25.40
CA ARG A 241 -10.70 10.76 -25.27
C ARG A 241 -10.40 10.94 -23.79
N ILE A 242 -9.41 10.17 -23.31
CA ILE A 242 -9.03 10.11 -21.91
C ILE A 242 -7.69 10.82 -21.72
N LEU A 243 -7.60 11.73 -20.76
CA LEU A 243 -6.34 12.37 -20.35
C LEU A 243 -5.92 11.84 -18.98
N PHE A 244 -4.68 11.34 -18.88
CA PHE A 244 -4.03 10.98 -17.62
C PHE A 244 -2.97 12.04 -17.27
N LEU A 245 -3.19 12.77 -16.19
CA LEU A 245 -2.29 13.79 -15.66
C LEU A 245 -1.55 13.26 -14.43
N ALA A 246 -0.23 13.29 -14.47
CA ALA A 246 0.64 12.91 -13.36
C ALA A 246 1.47 14.12 -12.87
N ASP A 247 2.01 14.01 -11.67
CA ASP A 247 2.90 15.03 -11.07
C ASP A 247 4.29 15.04 -11.73
N ARG A 248 4.81 13.83 -12.11
CA ARG A 248 6.19 13.70 -12.62
C ARG A 248 6.27 12.83 -13.86
N ASN A 249 7.34 13.05 -14.65
CA ASN A 249 7.58 12.32 -15.89
C ASN A 249 7.69 10.81 -15.72
N ASN A 250 8.41 10.34 -14.71
CA ASN A 250 8.54 8.90 -14.43
C ASN A 250 7.19 8.25 -14.06
N LEU A 251 6.33 8.93 -13.30
CA LEU A 251 4.99 8.44 -12.98
C LEU A 251 4.12 8.33 -14.21
N ALA A 252 4.15 9.35 -15.07
CA ALA A 252 3.39 9.31 -16.32
C ALA A 252 3.91 8.24 -17.28
N THR A 253 5.22 7.93 -17.30
CA THR A 253 5.79 6.84 -18.09
C THR A 253 5.36 5.49 -17.51
N GLN A 254 5.45 5.29 -16.20
CA GLN A 254 4.99 4.06 -15.54
C GLN A 254 3.50 3.81 -15.77
N ALA A 255 2.67 4.87 -15.66
CA ALA A 255 1.24 4.75 -15.95
C ALA A 255 0.99 4.34 -17.41
N MET A 256 1.73 4.89 -18.35
CA MET A 256 1.63 4.51 -19.75
C MET A 256 2.02 3.04 -19.99
N ASP A 257 3.03 2.53 -19.28
CA ASP A 257 3.45 1.12 -19.34
C ASP A 257 2.38 0.19 -18.75
N ASP A 258 1.71 0.60 -17.67
CA ASP A 258 0.58 -0.14 -17.09
C ASP A 258 -0.64 -0.20 -18.03
N PHE A 259 -0.77 0.75 -18.97
CA PHE A 259 -1.85 0.80 -19.97
C PHE A 259 -1.53 0.00 -21.26
N ARG A 260 -0.52 -0.85 -21.27
CA ARG A 260 -0.05 -1.61 -22.43
C ARG A 260 -1.08 -2.57 -23.05
N ALA A 261 -2.18 -2.89 -22.36
CA ALA A 261 -3.27 -3.69 -22.94
C ALA A 261 -4.02 -2.95 -24.06
N PHE A 262 -3.99 -1.62 -24.08
CA PHE A 262 -4.49 -0.86 -25.20
C PHE A 262 -3.54 -0.96 -26.40
N LYS A 263 -4.11 -0.91 -27.62
CA LYS A 263 -3.28 -0.90 -28.82
C LYS A 263 -2.37 0.33 -28.86
N GLY A 264 -1.16 0.18 -29.38
CA GLY A 264 -0.13 1.23 -29.34
C GLY A 264 -0.53 2.54 -30.01
N ASP A 265 -1.41 2.49 -31.04
CA ASP A 265 -1.95 3.64 -31.74
C ASP A 265 -3.04 4.40 -30.92
N SER A 266 -3.59 3.76 -29.89
CA SER A 266 -4.58 4.39 -29.02
C SER A 266 -3.96 5.29 -27.93
N ILE A 267 -2.67 5.10 -27.61
CA ILE A 267 -1.96 5.75 -26.50
C ILE A 267 -0.98 6.80 -27.04
N LYS A 268 -0.92 7.97 -26.41
CA LYS A 268 0.05 9.00 -26.77
C LYS A 268 0.61 9.73 -25.55
N ARG A 269 1.95 9.88 -25.50
CA ARG A 269 2.61 10.78 -24.57
C ARG A 269 2.59 12.19 -25.13
N ILE A 270 2.16 13.17 -24.34
CA ILE A 270 2.29 14.59 -24.63
C ILE A 270 3.55 15.07 -23.92
N SER A 271 4.56 15.49 -24.70
CA SER A 271 5.82 16.01 -24.19
C SER A 271 6.30 17.21 -25.01
N PRO A 272 7.07 18.15 -24.40
CA PRO A 272 7.62 19.30 -25.14
C PRO A 272 8.43 18.89 -26.38
N LYS A 273 9.21 17.79 -26.29
CA LYS A 273 9.99 17.26 -27.40
C LYS A 273 9.12 16.84 -28.60
N GLU A 274 7.99 16.18 -28.34
CA GLU A 274 7.04 15.76 -29.37
C GLU A 274 6.29 16.94 -29.98
N ILE A 275 5.88 17.89 -29.15
CA ILE A 275 5.18 19.10 -29.61
C ILE A 275 6.13 19.92 -30.49
N SER A 276 7.38 20.15 -30.06
CA SER A 276 8.38 20.87 -30.87
C SER A 276 8.66 20.19 -32.21
N LYS A 277 8.71 18.85 -32.21
CA LYS A 277 8.94 18.08 -33.46
C LYS A 277 7.78 18.18 -34.44
N ASN A 278 6.55 18.21 -33.94
CA ASN A 278 5.33 18.15 -34.76
C ASN A 278 4.67 19.52 -34.97
N GLY A 279 5.14 20.57 -34.28
CA GLY A 279 4.60 21.91 -34.33
C GLY A 279 3.22 22.11 -33.72
N LYS A 280 2.62 21.03 -33.13
CA LYS A 280 1.27 21.00 -32.54
C LYS A 280 1.09 19.85 -31.58
N VAL A 281 0.08 20.00 -30.70
CA VAL A 281 -0.33 18.94 -29.79
C VAL A 281 -1.00 17.75 -30.52
N PRO A 282 -0.81 16.50 -30.06
CA PRO A 282 -1.45 15.34 -30.68
C PRO A 282 -2.97 15.32 -30.40
N LYS A 283 -3.79 15.03 -31.44
CA LYS A 283 -5.27 14.97 -31.33
C LYS A 283 -5.90 13.66 -31.81
N ASN A 284 -5.12 12.76 -32.41
CA ASN A 284 -5.64 11.58 -33.12
C ASN A 284 -5.68 10.29 -32.29
N ASN A 285 -5.31 10.33 -31.03
CA ASN A 285 -5.31 9.19 -30.11
C ASN A 285 -6.53 9.19 -29.20
N SER A 286 -6.75 8.13 -28.46
CA SER A 286 -7.85 8.00 -27.49
C SER A 286 -7.37 8.23 -26.05
N ILE A 287 -6.13 7.90 -25.73
CA ILE A 287 -5.59 7.99 -24.35
C ILE A 287 -4.30 8.82 -24.39
N PHE A 288 -4.28 9.87 -23.62
CA PHE A 288 -3.19 10.83 -23.58
C PHE A 288 -2.57 10.86 -22.18
N PHE A 289 -1.23 10.88 -22.11
CA PHE A 289 -0.48 11.00 -20.88
C PHE A 289 0.33 12.29 -20.87
N SER A 290 0.25 13.04 -19.80
CA SER A 290 1.06 14.25 -19.60
C SER A 290 1.37 14.48 -18.12
N ILE A 291 2.24 15.46 -17.87
CA ILE A 291 2.41 16.05 -16.54
C ILE A 291 1.88 17.48 -16.54
N PHE A 292 1.49 17.97 -15.36
CA PHE A 292 0.93 19.31 -15.20
C PHE A 292 1.83 20.38 -15.79
N GLN A 293 3.14 20.33 -15.47
CA GLN A 293 4.12 21.32 -15.92
C GLN A 293 4.20 21.37 -17.47
N THR A 294 4.15 20.21 -18.13
CA THR A 294 4.12 20.17 -19.60
C THR A 294 2.86 20.83 -20.15
N PHE A 295 1.70 20.53 -19.58
CA PHE A 295 0.43 21.09 -20.06
C PHE A 295 0.33 22.59 -19.85
N MET A 296 0.95 23.10 -18.76
CA MET A 296 1.01 24.53 -18.44
C MET A 296 2.12 25.28 -19.22
N SER A 297 3.10 24.57 -19.78
CA SER A 297 4.16 25.19 -20.58
C SER A 297 3.66 25.53 -22.00
N GLY A 298 4.34 26.43 -22.66
CA GLY A 298 4.07 26.90 -24.01
C GLY A 298 4.80 28.23 -24.24
N ASN A 299 4.97 28.67 -25.48
CA ASN A 299 5.67 29.94 -25.78
C ASN A 299 4.73 31.13 -25.66
N ASP A 300 3.56 31.10 -26.31
CA ASP A 300 2.58 32.14 -26.34
C ASP A 300 1.35 31.85 -25.48
N GLU A 301 0.95 30.58 -25.43
CA GLU A 301 -0.14 30.07 -24.60
C GLU A 301 0.19 28.66 -24.06
N PRO A 302 -0.40 28.27 -22.92
CA PRO A 302 -0.24 26.89 -22.40
C PRO A 302 -0.70 25.85 -23.43
N TYR A 303 0.01 24.70 -23.48
CA TYR A 303 -0.29 23.63 -24.45
C TYR A 303 -1.73 23.09 -24.32
N PHE A 304 -2.32 23.13 -23.12
CA PHE A 304 -3.72 22.70 -22.97
C PHE A 304 -4.69 23.62 -23.75
N GLY A 305 -4.37 24.90 -23.95
CA GLY A 305 -5.17 25.84 -24.70
C GLY A 305 -5.24 25.53 -26.21
N GLN A 306 -4.32 24.68 -26.73
CA GLN A 306 -4.37 24.25 -28.14
C GLN A 306 -5.41 23.10 -28.37
N TYR A 307 -6.05 22.61 -27.32
CA TYR A 307 -7.20 21.71 -27.42
C TYR A 307 -8.50 22.50 -27.30
N GLU A 308 -9.54 22.03 -27.94
CA GLU A 308 -10.90 22.52 -27.72
C GLU A 308 -11.34 22.21 -26.27
N LYS A 309 -12.09 23.14 -25.62
CA LYS A 309 -12.54 22.98 -24.22
C LYS A 309 -13.32 21.69 -23.95
N ASP A 310 -13.92 21.15 -24.99
CA ASP A 310 -14.72 19.94 -24.95
C ASP A 310 -14.00 18.72 -25.56
N PHE A 311 -12.67 18.81 -25.78
CA PHE A 311 -11.89 17.77 -26.44
C PHE A 311 -11.87 16.46 -25.65
N PHE A 312 -11.64 16.50 -24.33
CA PHE A 312 -11.59 15.32 -23.50
C PHE A 312 -12.96 14.93 -22.96
N ASP A 313 -13.22 13.61 -22.84
CA ASP A 313 -14.40 13.02 -22.21
C ASP A 313 -14.17 12.71 -20.74
N PHE A 314 -12.95 12.23 -20.42
CA PHE A 314 -12.56 11.78 -19.10
C PHE A 314 -11.13 12.21 -18.76
N ILE A 315 -10.93 12.74 -17.57
CA ILE A 315 -9.63 13.17 -17.08
C ILE A 315 -9.33 12.46 -15.77
N ILE A 316 -8.18 11.80 -15.71
CA ILE A 316 -7.64 11.12 -14.51
C ILE A 316 -6.49 11.97 -13.99
N ILE A 317 -6.53 12.34 -12.72
CA ILE A 317 -5.51 13.12 -12.04
C ILE A 317 -4.89 12.26 -10.94
N ASP A 318 -3.63 11.86 -11.12
CA ASP A 318 -2.89 11.12 -10.11
C ASP A 318 -2.23 12.08 -9.12
N GLU A 319 -2.26 11.71 -7.83
CA GLU A 319 -1.79 12.51 -6.69
C GLU A 319 -2.37 13.93 -6.68
N CYS A 320 -3.69 14.04 -6.85
CA CYS A 320 -4.42 15.30 -7.00
C CYS A 320 -4.36 16.23 -5.77
N HIS A 321 -3.78 15.79 -4.65
CA HIS A 321 -3.50 16.61 -3.46
C HIS A 321 -2.21 17.44 -3.60
N ARG A 322 -1.39 17.20 -4.63
CA ARG A 322 -0.12 17.89 -4.83
C ARG A 322 -0.31 19.21 -5.56
N GLY A 323 0.31 20.23 -4.98
CA GLY A 323 0.39 21.58 -5.47
C GLY A 323 0.71 22.50 -4.30
N GLY A 324 1.81 23.27 -4.33
CA GLY A 324 2.02 24.40 -3.42
C GLY A 324 1.08 25.54 -3.79
N ALA A 325 0.95 26.55 -2.95
CA ALA A 325 0.04 27.69 -3.19
C ALA A 325 0.19 28.34 -4.58
N ASN A 326 1.35 28.20 -5.22
CA ASN A 326 1.59 28.66 -6.60
C ASN A 326 1.27 27.59 -7.65
N ASP A 327 1.33 26.29 -7.33
CA ASP A 327 1.10 25.19 -8.27
C ASP A 327 -0.37 24.76 -8.35
N GLU A 328 -1.15 25.01 -7.29
CA GLU A 328 -2.58 24.67 -7.24
C GLU A 328 -3.44 25.49 -8.17
N SER A 329 -3.08 26.75 -8.39
CA SER A 329 -3.70 27.57 -9.42
C SER A 329 -3.51 26.97 -10.81
N ASN A 330 -2.43 26.22 -11.03
CA ASN A 330 -2.02 25.71 -12.33
C ASN A 330 -2.81 24.47 -12.76
N TRP A 331 -2.88 23.41 -11.93
CA TRP A 331 -3.63 22.21 -12.34
C TRP A 331 -5.16 22.46 -12.33
N ARG A 332 -5.63 23.26 -11.38
CA ARG A 332 -7.04 23.67 -11.32
C ARG A 332 -7.46 24.41 -12.60
N GLY A 333 -6.61 25.29 -13.12
CA GLY A 333 -6.83 25.95 -14.40
C GLY A 333 -7.01 25.00 -15.59
N ILE A 334 -6.25 23.88 -15.62
CA ILE A 334 -6.42 22.84 -16.64
C ILE A 334 -7.81 22.18 -16.49
N LEU A 335 -8.22 21.82 -15.26
CA LEU A 335 -9.49 21.16 -15.02
C LEU A 335 -10.70 22.05 -15.24
N GLU A 336 -10.59 23.34 -14.93
CA GLU A 336 -11.61 24.35 -15.20
C GLU A 336 -11.73 24.61 -16.70
N TYR A 337 -10.62 24.58 -17.44
CA TYR A 337 -10.65 24.72 -18.90
C TYR A 337 -11.40 23.54 -19.56
N PHE A 338 -11.22 22.32 -19.06
CA PHE A 338 -11.91 21.11 -19.53
C PHE A 338 -13.11 20.71 -18.64
N ASP A 339 -13.86 21.69 -18.13
CA ASP A 339 -15.01 21.46 -17.23
C ASP A 339 -16.11 20.56 -17.83
N SER A 340 -16.16 20.44 -19.16
CA SER A 340 -17.08 19.52 -19.84
C SER A 340 -16.75 18.04 -19.62
N ALA A 341 -15.48 17.70 -19.30
CA ALA A 341 -15.03 16.33 -19.05
C ALA A 341 -15.45 15.83 -17.67
N VAL A 342 -15.66 14.52 -17.55
CA VAL A 342 -15.75 13.87 -16.25
C VAL A 342 -14.35 13.73 -15.65
N GLN A 343 -14.17 14.10 -14.39
CA GLN A 343 -12.87 14.23 -13.73
C GLN A 343 -12.76 13.30 -12.52
N LEU A 344 -11.70 12.48 -12.51
CA LEU A 344 -11.38 11.55 -11.44
C LEU A 344 -10.07 11.94 -10.76
N GLY A 345 -10.12 12.32 -9.49
CA GLY A 345 -8.96 12.49 -8.63
C GLY A 345 -8.57 11.17 -7.96
N LEU A 346 -7.28 10.85 -7.99
CA LEU A 346 -6.68 9.74 -7.25
C LEU A 346 -5.71 10.29 -6.22
N THR A 347 -5.83 9.88 -4.98
CA THR A 347 -4.91 10.29 -3.92
C THR A 347 -4.84 9.26 -2.80
N ALA A 348 -3.70 9.21 -2.11
CA ALA A 348 -3.58 8.48 -0.84
C ALA A 348 -3.96 9.37 0.36
N THR A 349 -3.92 10.69 0.18
CA THR A 349 -3.94 11.68 1.25
C THR A 349 -4.62 12.95 0.75
N PRO A 350 -5.96 13.00 0.77
CA PRO A 350 -6.67 14.22 0.36
C PRO A 350 -6.35 15.36 1.33
N LYS A 351 -6.17 16.56 0.77
CA LYS A 351 -5.80 17.76 1.52
C LYS A 351 -7.05 18.53 1.96
N ARG A 352 -7.04 19.08 3.19
CA ARG A 352 -8.12 19.88 3.78
C ARG A 352 -7.68 21.30 4.19
N ASP A 353 -6.61 21.83 3.59
CA ASP A 353 -6.14 23.18 3.88
C ASP A 353 -7.01 24.24 3.18
N ILE A 354 -7.15 25.41 3.81
CA ILE A 354 -8.05 26.51 3.38
C ILE A 354 -7.83 26.95 1.93
N ASN A 355 -6.62 26.78 1.39
CA ASN A 355 -6.27 27.20 0.04
C ASN A 355 -6.22 26.08 -1.00
N ALA A 356 -6.47 24.81 -0.62
CA ALA A 356 -6.29 23.64 -1.48
C ALA A 356 -7.12 22.45 -1.04
N ASP A 357 -8.41 22.66 -0.86
CA ASP A 357 -9.28 21.58 -0.41
C ASP A 357 -9.62 20.64 -1.58
N THR A 358 -9.01 19.47 -1.58
CA THR A 358 -9.30 18.39 -2.53
C THR A 358 -10.79 17.99 -2.45
N TYR A 359 -11.37 18.01 -1.26
CA TYR A 359 -12.76 17.67 -1.03
C TYR A 359 -13.72 18.74 -1.55
N GLU A 360 -13.33 20.02 -1.47
CA GLU A 360 -14.13 21.11 -2.03
C GLU A 360 -14.28 20.95 -3.55
N TYR A 361 -13.21 20.54 -4.23
CA TYR A 361 -13.23 20.39 -5.68
C TYR A 361 -13.93 19.11 -6.15
N PHE A 362 -13.56 17.96 -5.60
CA PHE A 362 -14.03 16.64 -6.06
C PHE A 362 -15.25 16.13 -5.30
N GLY A 363 -15.57 16.70 -4.15
CA GLY A 363 -16.55 16.18 -3.20
C GLY A 363 -16.00 15.04 -2.34
N ASN A 364 -16.86 14.45 -1.51
CA ASN A 364 -16.51 13.28 -0.73
C ASN A 364 -16.07 12.12 -1.63
N PRO A 365 -15.05 11.34 -1.22
CA PRO A 365 -14.60 10.18 -1.96
C PRO A 365 -15.75 9.21 -2.25
N VAL A 366 -15.83 8.72 -3.48
CA VAL A 366 -16.78 7.64 -3.84
C VAL A 366 -16.34 6.29 -3.28
N TYR A 367 -15.04 6.15 -2.98
CA TYR A 367 -14.49 4.99 -2.28
C TYR A 367 -13.23 5.37 -1.50
N LYS A 368 -13.06 4.77 -0.31
CA LYS A 368 -11.88 4.93 0.56
C LYS A 368 -11.29 3.55 0.87
N TYR A 369 -9.96 3.46 0.85
CA TYR A 369 -9.22 2.29 1.31
C TYR A 369 -7.93 2.72 1.98
N SER A 370 -7.89 2.62 3.30
CA SER A 370 -6.82 3.15 4.13
C SER A 370 -5.58 2.25 4.15
N LEU A 371 -4.45 2.78 4.65
CA LEU A 371 -3.24 2.00 4.87
C LEU A 371 -3.48 0.89 5.91
N ILE A 372 -4.21 1.21 6.98
CA ILE A 372 -4.55 0.26 8.04
C ILE A 372 -5.37 -0.90 7.46
N GLN A 373 -6.44 -0.59 6.71
CA GLN A 373 -7.22 -1.63 6.04
C GLN A 373 -6.37 -2.52 5.13
N GLY A 374 -5.42 -1.90 4.39
CA GLY A 374 -4.51 -2.66 3.53
C GLY A 374 -3.56 -3.59 4.28
N ILE A 375 -3.13 -3.21 5.47
CA ILE A 375 -2.30 -4.04 6.37
C ILE A 375 -3.14 -5.15 6.98
N GLU A 376 -4.31 -4.83 7.52
CA GLU A 376 -5.23 -5.81 8.12
C GLU A 376 -5.68 -6.87 7.11
N ASP A 377 -5.94 -6.45 5.88
CA ASP A 377 -6.31 -7.36 4.79
C ASP A 377 -5.13 -8.19 4.25
N GLY A 378 -3.89 -7.89 4.67
CA GLY A 378 -2.70 -8.56 4.19
C GLY A 378 -2.26 -8.17 2.77
N PHE A 379 -2.72 -7.04 2.26
CA PHE A 379 -2.29 -6.51 0.96
C PHE A 379 -1.15 -5.50 1.05
N LEU A 380 -0.83 -5.05 2.25
CA LEU A 380 0.29 -4.17 2.55
C LEU A 380 1.10 -4.73 3.72
N THR A 381 2.41 -4.53 3.70
CA THR A 381 3.32 -4.98 4.75
C THR A 381 3.14 -4.11 6.00
N PRO A 382 2.98 -4.71 7.19
CA PRO A 382 2.98 -3.98 8.45
C PRO A 382 4.35 -3.36 8.75
N PHE A 383 4.42 -2.49 9.75
CA PHE A 383 5.68 -1.84 10.13
C PHE A 383 5.82 -1.73 11.64
N ARG A 384 7.07 -1.57 12.08
CA ARG A 384 7.42 -1.19 13.44
C ARG A 384 8.17 0.11 13.43
N VAL A 385 8.08 0.87 14.53
CA VAL A 385 8.78 2.13 14.71
C VAL A 385 9.86 1.97 15.78
N GLU A 386 11.07 2.31 15.41
CA GLU A 386 12.22 2.40 16.31
C GLU A 386 12.53 3.89 16.54
N ARG A 387 12.08 4.43 17.66
CA ARG A 387 12.36 5.81 18.05
C ARG A 387 13.80 5.92 18.55
N MET A 388 14.60 6.72 17.87
CA MET A 388 16.01 6.95 18.17
C MET A 388 16.17 8.36 18.72
N THR A 389 16.51 8.49 20.00
CA THR A 389 16.69 9.78 20.66
C THR A 389 18.14 9.98 21.10
N SER A 390 18.58 11.22 21.17
CA SER A 390 19.91 11.61 21.58
C SER A 390 19.87 12.89 22.40
N THR A 391 20.82 13.08 23.27
CA THR A 391 21.04 14.37 23.98
C THR A 391 21.40 15.50 23.02
N MET A 392 21.71 15.20 21.76
CA MET A 392 22.02 16.17 20.70
C MET A 392 20.80 16.46 19.81
N ASP A 393 19.59 16.08 20.20
CA ASP A 393 18.35 16.44 19.47
C ASP A 393 18.02 17.93 19.66
N THR A 394 18.58 18.58 20.69
CA THR A 394 18.69 20.02 20.86
C THR A 394 20.13 20.42 21.13
N TYR A 395 20.54 21.59 20.68
CA TYR A 395 21.89 22.07 20.84
C TYR A 395 21.92 23.57 21.14
N THR A 396 22.60 23.95 22.24
CA THR A 396 22.87 25.36 22.57
C THR A 396 24.18 25.76 21.93
N TYR A 397 24.14 26.69 21.00
CA TYR A 397 25.30 27.14 20.23
C TYR A 397 26.34 27.83 21.11
N SER A 398 27.62 27.48 20.91
CA SER A 398 28.75 28.18 21.43
C SER A 398 29.76 28.42 20.31
N LYS A 399 30.32 29.64 20.24
CA LYS A 399 31.34 30.01 19.25
C LYS A 399 32.63 29.19 19.34
N ASN A 400 32.85 28.53 20.50
CA ASN A 400 34.01 27.69 20.73
C ASN A 400 33.82 26.23 20.29
N ASP A 401 32.60 25.88 19.90
CA ASP A 401 32.29 24.52 19.45
C ASP A 401 32.61 24.39 17.94
N ASP A 402 33.07 23.21 17.53
CA ASP A 402 33.36 22.90 16.13
C ASP A 402 32.05 22.55 15.39
N VAL A 403 31.28 23.60 15.08
CA VAL A 403 29.96 23.49 14.43
C VAL A 403 30.01 24.20 13.09
N GLU A 404 29.66 23.47 12.02
CA GLU A 404 29.58 24.07 10.69
C GLU A 404 28.31 24.91 10.56
N VAL A 405 28.50 26.20 10.27
CA VAL A 405 27.40 27.14 9.98
C VAL A 405 27.12 27.10 8.49
N ILE A 406 25.88 26.73 8.14
CA ILE A 406 25.44 26.64 6.74
C ILE A 406 24.81 27.96 6.28
N ASP A 407 23.96 28.56 7.12
CA ASP A 407 23.25 29.79 6.79
C ASP A 407 23.10 30.71 7.98
N GLY A 408 23.28 32.01 7.75
CA GLY A 408 23.14 33.06 8.74
C GLY A 408 24.36 33.20 9.70
N GLU A 409 24.19 34.00 10.73
CA GLU A 409 25.11 34.15 11.83
C GLU A 409 24.46 33.57 13.10
N PRO A 410 24.99 32.46 13.63
CA PRO A 410 24.42 31.85 14.82
C PRO A 410 24.74 32.72 16.07
N GLU A 411 23.72 32.86 16.93
CA GLU A 411 23.82 33.62 18.17
C GLU A 411 24.36 32.76 19.32
N GLU A 412 25.32 33.27 20.07
CA GLU A 412 25.87 32.61 21.27
C GLU A 412 24.76 32.35 22.30
N GLY A 413 24.65 31.10 22.76
CA GLY A 413 23.64 30.70 23.73
C GLY A 413 22.24 30.41 23.15
N ARG A 414 22.06 30.53 21.82
CA ARG A 414 20.80 30.13 21.16
C ARG A 414 20.69 28.63 21.13
N GLU A 415 19.49 28.11 21.47
CA GLU A 415 19.16 26.72 21.34
C GLU A 415 18.61 26.44 19.93
N TYR A 416 19.23 25.46 19.25
CA TYR A 416 18.80 24.95 17.93
C TYR A 416 18.06 23.64 18.10
N GLN A 417 16.99 23.50 17.29
CA GLN A 417 16.07 22.37 17.31
C GLN A 417 16.24 21.51 16.06
N GLU A 418 15.64 20.32 16.06
CA GLU A 418 15.74 19.33 14.98
C GLU A 418 15.42 19.87 13.57
N ASN A 419 14.51 20.83 13.45
CA ASN A 419 14.12 21.43 12.17
C ASN A 419 15.16 22.44 11.61
N GLU A 420 16.15 22.82 12.39
CA GLU A 420 17.20 23.78 12.06
C GLU A 420 18.53 23.10 11.71
N PHE A 421 18.76 21.86 12.19
CA PHE A 421 19.93 21.07 11.82
C PHE A 421 19.98 20.76 10.33
N ASN A 422 21.19 20.78 9.78
CA ASN A 422 21.50 20.60 8.36
C ASN A 422 20.84 21.63 7.43
N LYS A 423 20.31 22.72 8.01
CA LYS A 423 19.82 23.91 7.28
C LYS A 423 20.56 25.16 7.73
N ILE A 424 20.65 25.40 9.03
CA ILE A 424 21.36 26.55 9.63
C ILE A 424 22.71 26.11 10.16
N ILE A 425 22.75 25.02 10.94
CA ILE A 425 23.98 24.46 11.51
C ILE A 425 24.06 22.95 11.22
N THR A 426 25.27 22.41 11.13
CA THR A 426 25.56 20.98 11.08
C THR A 426 26.59 20.61 12.15
N ILE A 427 26.31 19.54 12.87
CA ILE A 427 27.21 18.88 13.81
C ILE A 427 27.59 17.53 13.22
N LEU A 428 28.80 17.40 12.72
CA LEU A 428 29.22 16.21 11.95
C LEU A 428 29.22 14.95 12.81
N GLU A 429 29.64 15.03 14.06
CA GLU A 429 29.67 13.93 15.00
C GLU A 429 28.27 13.40 15.32
N ARG A 430 27.26 14.28 15.36
CA ARG A 430 25.87 13.90 15.50
C ARG A 430 25.38 13.08 14.30
N GLU A 431 25.71 13.51 13.10
CA GLU A 431 25.33 12.79 11.89
C GLU A 431 26.08 11.45 11.77
N GLU A 432 27.34 11.41 12.17
CA GLU A 432 28.13 10.18 12.20
C GLU A 432 27.59 9.17 13.23
N ASP A 433 27.23 9.62 14.44
CA ASP A 433 26.57 8.77 15.45
C ASP A 433 25.26 8.17 14.90
N ARG A 434 24.42 9.00 14.28
CA ARG A 434 23.19 8.53 13.65
C ARG A 434 23.45 7.46 12.57
N VAL A 435 24.45 7.67 11.72
CA VAL A 435 24.81 6.70 10.67
C VAL A 435 25.32 5.39 11.27
N LYS A 436 26.19 5.44 12.29
CA LYS A 436 26.68 4.24 12.99
C LYS A 436 25.53 3.44 13.57
N ARG A 437 24.57 4.10 14.23
CA ARG A 437 23.39 3.46 14.79
C ARG A 437 22.48 2.84 13.73
N ILE A 438 22.34 3.49 12.58
CA ILE A 438 21.60 2.90 11.45
C ILE A 438 22.29 1.59 11.06
N LEU A 439 23.59 1.61 10.82
CA LEU A 439 24.36 0.45 10.36
C LEU A 439 24.39 -0.69 11.39
N GLU A 440 24.37 -0.40 12.70
CA GLU A 440 24.26 -1.41 13.76
C GLU A 440 22.89 -2.09 13.83
N ASN A 441 21.85 -1.45 13.35
CA ASN A 441 20.46 -1.93 13.46
C ASN A 441 19.89 -2.53 12.18
N ILE A 442 20.53 -2.34 11.02
CA ILE A 442 20.13 -2.92 9.73
C ILE A 442 21.06 -4.07 9.34
N GLN A 443 20.59 -4.97 8.51
CA GLN A 443 21.45 -6.00 7.91
C GLN A 443 22.09 -5.47 6.63
N ASP A 444 23.33 -5.89 6.34
CA ASP A 444 24.13 -5.39 5.20
C ASP A 444 23.48 -5.60 3.83
N ASN A 445 22.49 -6.49 3.72
CA ASN A 445 21.78 -6.80 2.48
C ASN A 445 20.33 -6.26 2.44
N GLU A 446 19.89 -5.53 3.46
CA GLU A 446 18.53 -5.00 3.54
C GLU A 446 18.39 -3.67 2.80
N LYS A 447 17.55 -3.64 1.77
CA LYS A 447 17.26 -2.39 1.05
C LYS A 447 16.68 -1.33 1.98
N THR A 448 17.39 -0.21 2.07
CA THR A 448 17.14 0.89 3.01
C THR A 448 17.01 2.22 2.27
N ILE A 449 16.05 3.06 2.70
CA ILE A 449 15.92 4.45 2.21
C ILE A 449 16.12 5.40 3.38
N ILE A 450 17.06 6.34 3.25
CA ILE A 450 17.36 7.38 4.25
C ILE A 450 16.89 8.74 3.72
N PHE A 451 15.96 9.36 4.45
CA PHE A 451 15.44 10.69 4.14
C PHE A 451 16.24 11.77 4.87
N CYS A 452 16.89 12.66 4.12
CA CYS A 452 17.79 13.69 4.59
C CYS A 452 17.19 15.09 4.41
N ALA A 453 17.68 16.10 5.15
CA ALA A 453 17.15 17.46 5.17
C ALA A 453 17.26 18.16 3.81
N ASN A 454 18.38 18.00 3.11
CA ASN A 454 18.65 18.59 1.79
C ASN A 454 19.62 17.71 0.99
N GLN A 455 20.00 18.14 -0.21
CA GLN A 455 20.90 17.39 -1.10
C GLN A 455 22.32 17.26 -0.55
N THR A 456 22.83 18.29 0.11
CA THR A 456 24.16 18.28 0.74
C THR A 456 24.20 17.31 1.90
N HIS A 457 23.18 17.33 2.77
CA HIS A 457 23.04 16.36 3.86
C HIS A 457 22.96 14.93 3.31
N ALA A 458 22.15 14.67 2.24
CA ALA A 458 22.06 13.36 1.62
C ALA A 458 23.42 12.87 1.06
N LEU A 459 24.23 13.77 0.51
CA LEU A 459 25.58 13.46 0.04
C LEU A 459 26.50 13.08 1.21
N ARG A 460 26.50 13.85 2.28
CA ARG A 460 27.31 13.57 3.49
C ARG A 460 26.92 12.24 4.13
N VAL A 461 25.65 11.99 4.30
CA VAL A 461 25.16 10.72 4.86
C VAL A 461 25.56 9.54 3.97
N ARG A 462 25.48 9.66 2.64
CA ARG A 462 26.00 8.65 1.72
C ARG A 462 27.47 8.34 1.97
N ASP A 463 28.30 9.37 2.07
CA ASP A 463 29.74 9.22 2.27
C ASP A 463 30.05 8.58 3.64
N MET A 464 29.38 9.02 4.70
CA MET A 464 29.50 8.44 6.04
C MET A 464 29.06 6.95 6.06
N VAL A 465 27.97 6.60 5.37
CA VAL A 465 27.53 5.19 5.25
C VAL A 465 28.59 4.36 4.55
N ASN A 466 29.13 4.80 3.41
CA ASN A 466 30.13 4.05 2.67
C ASN A 466 31.46 3.93 3.44
N GLN A 467 31.81 4.92 4.29
CA GLN A 467 33.01 4.88 5.13
C GLN A 467 32.87 3.96 6.34
N ASN A 468 31.68 3.87 6.94
CA ASN A 468 31.43 3.11 8.17
C ASN A 468 30.79 1.72 7.93
N SER A 469 30.35 1.41 6.69
CA SER A 469 29.74 0.12 6.37
C SER A 469 30.77 -1.00 6.24
N ASN A 470 30.33 -2.25 6.39
CA ASN A 470 31.13 -3.45 6.14
C ASN A 470 31.35 -3.68 4.63
N SER A 471 30.55 -3.07 3.78
CA SER A 471 30.66 -3.21 2.32
C SER A 471 31.85 -2.43 1.78
N LYS A 472 32.59 -3.04 0.87
CA LYS A 472 33.67 -2.40 0.13
C LYS A 472 33.24 -1.83 -1.23
N ASP A 473 31.97 -2.03 -1.59
CA ASP A 473 31.43 -1.51 -2.85
C ASP A 473 31.13 -0.03 -2.72
N PRO A 474 31.71 0.85 -3.55
CA PRO A 474 31.48 2.30 -3.47
C PRO A 474 30.05 2.70 -3.82
N GLU A 475 29.27 1.82 -4.45
CA GLU A 475 27.86 2.01 -4.77
C GLU A 475 26.92 1.32 -3.77
N TYR A 476 27.43 0.84 -2.62
CA TYR A 476 26.63 0.26 -1.55
C TYR A 476 25.56 1.24 -1.09
N CYS A 477 25.97 2.49 -0.84
CA CYS A 477 25.06 3.60 -0.59
C CYS A 477 25.23 4.65 -1.69
N VAL A 478 24.13 5.04 -2.35
CA VAL A 478 24.13 6.07 -3.38
C VAL A 478 23.10 7.17 -3.08
N ARG A 479 23.41 8.39 -3.51
CA ARG A 479 22.45 9.50 -3.45
C ARG A 479 21.54 9.47 -4.66
N VAL A 480 20.25 9.74 -4.44
CA VAL A 480 19.25 9.93 -5.49
C VAL A 480 18.51 11.24 -5.25
N GLY A 481 18.96 12.29 -5.91
CA GLY A 481 18.46 13.65 -5.81
C GLY A 481 17.91 14.17 -7.14
N ALA A 482 17.37 15.39 -7.13
CA ALA A 482 16.91 16.06 -8.34
C ALA A 482 18.08 16.37 -9.30
N ASP A 483 19.24 16.68 -8.71
CA ASP A 483 20.44 17.14 -9.43
C ASP A 483 21.27 15.98 -10.00
N ASP A 484 20.96 14.72 -9.66
CA ASP A 484 21.73 13.54 -10.09
C ASP A 484 21.35 13.06 -11.51
N GLY A 485 20.38 13.70 -12.15
CA GLY A 485 20.02 13.47 -13.56
C GLY A 485 19.78 12.02 -13.92
N GLU A 486 20.38 11.60 -15.06
CA GLU A 486 20.26 10.23 -15.57
C GLU A 486 20.95 9.18 -14.68
N ASP A 487 22.01 9.54 -13.96
CA ASP A 487 22.71 8.58 -13.09
C ASP A 487 21.89 8.27 -11.85
N GLY A 488 21.21 9.26 -11.26
CA GLY A 488 20.25 9.03 -10.18
C GLY A 488 19.09 8.13 -10.60
N ASP A 489 18.62 8.25 -11.85
CA ASP A 489 17.55 7.40 -12.39
C ASP A 489 18.06 5.96 -12.65
N LYS A 490 19.31 5.77 -13.11
CA LYS A 490 19.95 4.45 -13.24
C LYS A 490 20.10 3.74 -11.89
N TYR A 491 20.58 4.46 -10.85
CA TYR A 491 20.67 3.90 -9.50
C TYR A 491 19.29 3.51 -8.94
N LEU A 492 18.28 4.32 -9.20
CA LEU A 492 16.93 4.01 -8.80
C LEU A 492 16.37 2.76 -9.49
N LEU A 493 16.65 2.59 -10.79
CA LEU A 493 16.26 1.38 -11.54
C LEU A 493 16.94 0.13 -10.97
N ARG A 494 18.24 0.19 -10.68
CA ARG A 494 18.99 -0.93 -10.08
C ARG A 494 18.49 -1.23 -8.66
N PHE A 495 18.16 -0.21 -7.86
CA PHE A 495 17.60 -0.40 -6.52
C PHE A 495 16.22 -1.07 -6.57
N ARG A 496 15.40 -0.78 -7.57
CA ARG A 496 14.09 -1.40 -7.77
C ARG A 496 14.19 -2.87 -8.21
N ASP A 497 15.28 -3.21 -8.87
CA ASP A 497 15.55 -4.58 -9.28
C ASP A 497 15.81 -5.45 -8.04
N ASN A 498 14.98 -6.48 -7.85
CA ASN A 498 15.08 -7.37 -6.70
C ASN A 498 16.23 -8.37 -6.81
N GLU A 499 16.74 -8.61 -8.02
CA GLU A 499 17.90 -9.46 -8.27
C GLU A 499 19.22 -8.71 -8.03
N SER A 500 19.18 -7.39 -8.00
CA SER A 500 20.36 -6.55 -7.72
C SER A 500 20.47 -6.27 -6.22
N SER A 501 21.58 -6.66 -5.61
CA SER A 501 21.91 -6.32 -4.22
C SER A 501 22.43 -4.89 -4.07
N ILE A 502 23.07 -4.33 -5.11
CA ILE A 502 23.68 -2.99 -5.11
C ILE A 502 22.93 -2.07 -6.09
N PRO A 503 22.59 -0.85 -5.68
CA PRO A 503 22.78 -0.26 -4.37
C PRO A 503 21.84 -0.86 -3.32
N THR A 504 22.33 -0.98 -2.08
CA THR A 504 21.55 -1.46 -0.94
C THR A 504 20.87 -0.31 -0.22
N ILE A 505 21.54 0.83 -0.11
CA ILE A 505 21.06 2.01 0.61
C ILE A 505 20.90 3.19 -0.37
N LEU A 506 19.78 3.88 -0.28
CA LEU A 506 19.56 5.16 -0.98
C LEU A 506 19.47 6.30 0.02
N THR A 507 20.19 7.40 -0.22
CA THR A 507 19.98 8.67 0.48
C THR A 507 19.25 9.66 -0.42
N SER A 508 18.29 10.41 0.11
CA SER A 508 17.53 11.40 -0.66
C SER A 508 16.93 12.47 0.25
N SER A 509 16.69 13.64 -0.31
CA SER A 509 15.92 14.68 0.38
C SER A 509 14.42 14.54 0.12
N LEU A 510 13.96 14.87 -1.09
CA LEU A 510 12.54 14.87 -1.46
C LEU A 510 12.20 13.95 -2.65
N LYS A 511 13.19 13.59 -3.50
CA LYS A 511 12.91 12.85 -4.75
C LYS A 511 12.24 11.50 -4.50
N LEU A 512 12.60 10.81 -3.42
CA LEU A 512 12.11 9.46 -3.11
C LEU A 512 10.81 9.42 -2.30
N THR A 513 10.26 10.56 -1.88
CA THR A 513 8.94 10.60 -1.22
C THR A 513 7.84 10.10 -2.15
N THR A 514 8.02 10.25 -3.47
CA THR A 514 7.09 9.75 -4.50
C THR A 514 7.82 9.07 -5.65
N GLY A 515 7.12 8.20 -6.37
CA GLY A 515 7.62 7.60 -7.62
C GLY A 515 8.58 6.42 -7.47
N VAL A 516 8.85 5.94 -6.26
CA VAL A 516 9.70 4.75 -6.04
C VAL A 516 8.82 3.53 -5.81
N ASP A 517 8.88 2.56 -6.71
CA ASP A 517 8.22 1.26 -6.56
C ASP A 517 9.28 0.17 -6.34
N ALA A 518 9.98 0.21 -5.20
CA ALA A 518 10.88 -0.84 -4.76
C ALA A 518 10.18 -1.70 -3.70
N ARG A 519 9.87 -2.95 -4.04
CA ARG A 519 9.05 -3.83 -3.19
C ARG A 519 9.81 -4.32 -1.96
N ASN A 520 11.11 -4.58 -2.09
CA ASN A 520 11.95 -5.14 -1.03
C ASN A 520 12.60 -4.08 -0.11
N VAL A 521 11.99 -2.91 0.06
CA VAL A 521 12.45 -1.94 1.06
C VAL A 521 12.09 -2.45 2.45
N ARG A 522 13.10 -2.71 3.28
CA ARG A 522 12.95 -3.26 4.63
C ARG A 522 13.14 -2.21 5.72
N ASN A 523 13.87 -1.14 5.41
CA ASN A 523 14.15 -0.08 6.36
C ASN A 523 13.89 1.29 5.74
N ILE A 524 13.24 2.15 6.52
CA ILE A 524 13.05 3.56 6.23
C ILE A 524 13.67 4.34 7.38
N VAL A 525 14.53 5.30 7.09
CA VAL A 525 15.20 6.12 8.09
C VAL A 525 14.83 7.58 7.90
N LEU A 526 14.35 8.24 8.96
CA LEU A 526 14.03 9.65 8.98
C LEU A 526 15.13 10.42 9.73
N MET A 527 16.00 11.12 8.97
CA MET A 527 17.01 12.05 9.46
C MET A 527 16.63 13.51 9.19
N ARG A 528 15.38 13.77 8.87
CA ARG A 528 14.81 15.11 8.74
C ARG A 528 13.38 15.15 9.26
N PRO A 529 12.94 16.28 9.82
CA PRO A 529 11.56 16.46 10.20
C PRO A 529 10.61 16.24 9.02
N VAL A 530 9.46 15.64 9.31
CA VAL A 530 8.35 15.47 8.38
C VAL A 530 7.30 16.51 8.74
N SER A 531 6.93 17.35 7.78
CA SER A 531 6.14 18.56 8.05
C SER A 531 4.64 18.30 8.18
N ASN A 532 4.15 17.18 7.63
CA ASN A 532 2.72 16.88 7.63
C ASN A 532 2.45 15.38 7.46
N MET A 533 1.23 14.98 7.83
CA MET A 533 0.75 13.59 7.74
C MET A 533 0.77 13.05 6.30
N ILE A 534 0.55 13.90 5.31
CA ILE A 534 0.55 13.50 3.88
C ILE A 534 1.93 12.96 3.49
N GLU A 535 2.96 13.72 3.78
CA GLU A 535 4.34 13.35 3.51
C GLU A 535 4.73 12.08 4.28
N PHE A 536 4.33 12.00 5.55
CA PHE A 536 4.57 10.84 6.39
C PHE A 536 3.96 9.55 5.82
N LYS A 537 2.68 9.59 5.43
CA LYS A 537 2.00 8.46 4.78
C LYS A 537 2.67 8.05 3.46
N GLN A 538 3.15 9.02 2.68
CA GLN A 538 3.87 8.74 1.43
C GLN A 538 5.22 8.05 1.67
N ILE A 539 5.95 8.48 2.70
CA ILE A 539 7.20 7.85 3.13
C ILE A 539 6.96 6.41 3.57
N LEU A 540 5.98 6.17 4.46
CA LEU A 540 5.61 4.82 4.90
C LEU A 540 5.18 3.93 3.74
N GLY A 541 4.48 4.50 2.77
CA GLY A 541 4.08 3.81 1.56
C GLY A 541 5.25 3.27 0.71
N ARG A 542 6.50 3.70 0.98
CA ARG A 542 7.70 3.12 0.32
C ARG A 542 8.06 1.75 0.90
N GLY A 543 7.81 1.55 2.20
CA GLY A 543 8.06 0.27 2.87
C GLY A 543 6.87 -0.69 2.85
N SER A 544 5.66 -0.22 2.61
CA SER A 544 4.44 -1.03 2.76
C SER A 544 4.17 -2.06 1.65
N ARG A 545 5.01 -2.13 0.60
CA ARG A 545 4.85 -3.10 -0.50
C ARG A 545 5.11 -4.52 -0.03
N LEU A 546 4.26 -5.47 -0.46
CA LEU A 546 4.50 -6.89 -0.23
C LEU A 546 5.70 -7.38 -1.03
N PHE A 547 6.50 -8.22 -0.38
CA PHE A 547 7.62 -8.94 -0.99
C PHE A 547 7.86 -10.25 -0.22
N ASP A 548 8.24 -11.31 -0.92
CA ASP A 548 8.49 -12.62 -0.31
C ASP A 548 9.57 -12.53 0.77
N GLY A 549 9.30 -13.14 1.92
CA GLY A 549 10.18 -13.08 3.09
C GLY A 549 10.28 -11.70 3.77
N LYS A 550 9.36 -10.78 3.46
CA LYS A 550 9.24 -9.48 4.12
C LYS A 550 7.96 -9.44 4.95
N ASN A 551 8.08 -9.79 6.22
CA ASN A 551 6.95 -9.84 7.16
C ASN A 551 6.56 -8.46 7.71
N TYR A 552 7.54 -7.58 7.85
CA TYR A 552 7.38 -6.18 8.23
C TYR A 552 8.51 -5.33 7.64
N PHE A 553 8.39 -4.01 7.74
CA PHE A 553 9.50 -3.09 7.56
C PHE A 553 9.71 -2.26 8.82
N THR A 554 10.91 -1.69 8.99
CA THR A 554 11.24 -0.86 10.16
C THR A 554 11.34 0.60 9.76
N LEU A 555 10.70 1.47 10.55
CA LEU A 555 10.87 2.91 10.51
C LEU A 555 11.82 3.34 11.64
N TYR A 556 13.03 3.76 11.30
CA TYR A 556 13.97 4.38 12.24
C TYR A 556 13.69 5.88 12.28
N ASP A 557 13.15 6.37 13.39
CA ASP A 557 12.70 7.74 13.55
C ASP A 557 13.62 8.53 14.48
N PHE A 558 14.54 9.34 13.91
CA PHE A 558 15.43 10.24 14.64
C PHE A 558 14.80 11.59 14.95
N VAL A 559 13.63 11.90 14.41
CA VAL A 559 13.07 13.26 14.38
C VAL A 559 11.70 13.38 15.05
N GLY A 560 11.15 12.29 15.60
CA GLY A 560 9.84 12.29 16.26
C GLY A 560 8.65 12.37 15.32
N ALA A 561 8.85 12.02 14.05
CA ALA A 561 7.78 12.09 13.05
C ALA A 561 6.60 11.14 13.37
N PHE A 562 6.84 10.08 14.13
CA PHE A 562 5.83 9.10 14.49
C PHE A 562 4.68 9.69 15.34
N GLU A 563 4.91 10.82 16.03
CA GLU A 563 3.88 11.52 16.79
C GLU A 563 2.69 11.97 15.91
N LEU A 564 2.92 12.07 14.60
CA LEU A 564 1.84 12.31 13.62
C LEU A 564 0.85 11.17 13.50
N PHE A 565 1.10 10.00 14.11
CA PHE A 565 0.15 8.89 14.17
C PHE A 565 -1.08 9.16 15.03
N HIS A 566 -1.04 10.14 15.91
CA HIS A 566 -2.19 10.50 16.73
C HIS A 566 -3.23 11.38 16.02
N ASP A 567 -3.07 11.60 14.71
CA ASP A 567 -4.03 12.33 13.91
C ASP A 567 -5.27 11.47 13.61
N PRO A 568 -6.51 11.93 13.92
CA PRO A 568 -7.74 11.22 13.58
C PRO A 568 -7.88 10.87 12.10
N GLU A 569 -7.24 11.63 11.19
CA GLU A 569 -7.20 11.31 9.76
C GLU A 569 -6.42 10.04 9.44
N TRP A 570 -5.55 9.58 10.33
CA TRP A 570 -4.83 8.33 10.20
C TRP A 570 -5.71 7.11 10.48
N GLU A 571 -6.60 7.21 11.47
CA GLU A 571 -7.43 6.10 11.95
C GLU A 571 -8.63 5.78 11.05
N GLY A 572 -8.92 6.61 10.04
CA GLY A 572 -10.20 6.57 9.33
C GLY A 572 -11.32 7.20 10.17
N GLU A 573 -12.54 7.30 9.64
CA GLU A 573 -13.67 7.75 10.44
C GLU A 573 -13.88 6.76 11.61
N PRO A 574 -14.04 7.21 12.85
CA PRO A 574 -14.31 6.32 13.96
C PRO A 574 -15.59 5.54 13.64
N ASN A 575 -15.51 4.21 13.69
CA ASN A 575 -16.69 3.39 13.82
C ASN A 575 -17.47 3.94 15.03
N GLU A 576 -18.77 4.15 14.91
CA GLU A 576 -19.61 4.70 15.96
C GLU A 576 -19.29 4.02 17.30
N PRO A 577 -19.17 4.78 18.41
CA PRO A 577 -18.76 4.21 19.67
C PRO A 577 -19.87 3.28 20.18
N SER A 578 -19.59 1.98 20.19
CA SER A 578 -20.28 1.08 21.08
C SER A 578 -19.97 1.55 22.50
N GLY A 579 -21.01 2.04 23.19
CA GLY A 579 -20.93 2.77 24.42
C GLY A 579 -20.11 2.08 25.52
N GLY A 580 -19.10 2.77 25.99
CA GLY A 580 -18.31 2.41 27.14
C GLY A 580 -17.36 3.54 27.48
N GLY A 581 -17.76 4.41 28.39
CA GLY A 581 -16.99 5.54 28.87
C GLY A 581 -15.63 5.10 29.40
N SER A 582 -14.57 5.66 28.85
CA SER A 582 -13.22 5.59 29.41
C SER A 582 -12.73 7.00 29.72
N THR A 583 -12.64 7.26 31.00
CA THR A 583 -12.01 8.42 31.63
C THR A 583 -10.55 8.53 31.18
N ARG A 584 -10.19 9.68 30.64
CA ARG A 584 -8.80 10.08 30.37
C ARG A 584 -8.03 10.16 31.70
N THR A 585 -7.11 9.25 31.93
CA THR A 585 -6.04 9.43 32.90
C THR A 585 -4.79 9.84 32.16
N ASN A 586 -4.33 11.08 32.39
CA ASN A 586 -3.00 11.55 32.06
C ASN A 586 -1.99 10.77 32.92
N GLY A 587 -1.41 9.72 32.34
CA GLY A 587 -0.31 8.98 32.93
C GLY A 587 0.94 9.23 32.13
N THR A 588 1.89 9.95 32.69
CA THR A 588 3.27 10.03 32.20
C THR A 588 3.85 8.61 32.14
N PRO A 589 4.46 8.18 31.01
CA PRO A 589 5.07 6.87 30.92
C PRO A 589 6.23 6.77 31.93
N PRO A 590 6.44 5.64 32.59
CA PRO A 590 7.58 5.47 33.47
C PRO A 590 8.88 5.42 32.65
N GLU A 591 9.77 6.34 32.95
CA GLU A 591 11.17 6.31 32.49
C GLU A 591 11.82 5.00 32.96
N ARG A 592 12.26 4.18 32.01
CA ARG A 592 13.19 3.08 32.28
C ARG A 592 14.58 3.53 31.89
N GLU A 593 15.49 3.44 32.84
CA GLU A 593 16.92 3.58 32.60
C GLU A 593 17.42 2.33 31.84
N ASP A 594 17.47 2.42 30.51
CA ASP A 594 18.25 1.50 29.69
C ASP A 594 19.72 1.93 29.73
N GLU A 595 20.65 0.98 29.65
CA GLU A 595 22.10 1.26 29.63
C GLU A 595 22.42 2.21 28.48
N LYS A 596 22.81 3.42 28.85
CA LYS A 596 23.09 4.51 27.92
C LYS A 596 24.53 4.37 27.43
N GLU A 597 24.72 4.01 26.16
CA GLU A 597 26.05 4.14 25.54
C GLU A 597 26.44 5.62 25.48
N LYS A 598 27.61 5.93 25.97
CA LYS A 598 28.16 7.29 25.99
C LYS A 598 29.22 7.44 24.91
N ILE A 599 28.96 8.30 23.95
CA ILE A 599 29.93 8.71 22.94
C ILE A 599 30.54 10.05 23.39
N GLU A 600 31.84 10.12 23.45
CA GLU A 600 32.57 11.33 23.85
C GLU A 600 32.88 12.18 22.61
N ILE A 601 32.37 13.41 22.57
CA ILE A 601 32.74 14.41 21.57
C ILE A 601 33.78 15.34 22.22
N LYS A 602 34.95 15.49 21.61
CA LYS A 602 35.96 16.45 22.01
C LYS A 602 35.71 17.76 21.27
N LEU A 603 35.38 18.78 22.02
CA LEU A 603 35.29 20.14 21.50
C LEU A 603 36.67 20.78 21.33
N SER A 604 36.75 21.80 20.45
CA SER A 604 37.98 22.54 20.18
C SER A 604 38.58 23.21 21.43
N ASP A 605 37.78 23.45 22.46
CA ASP A 605 38.20 24.00 23.77
C ASP A 605 38.71 22.93 24.75
N GLY A 606 38.77 21.66 24.34
CA GLY A 606 39.20 20.54 25.17
C GLY A 606 38.13 20.00 26.13
N LYS A 607 36.91 20.55 26.13
CA LYS A 607 35.79 20.00 26.89
C LYS A 607 35.21 18.77 26.21
N VAL A 608 34.90 17.78 27.01
CA VAL A 608 34.26 16.54 26.56
C VAL A 608 32.77 16.65 26.84
N ARG A 609 31.97 16.57 25.79
CA ARG A 609 30.52 16.37 25.92
C ARG A 609 30.19 14.92 25.61
N ASN A 610 29.33 14.33 26.42
CA ASN A 610 28.88 12.95 26.21
C ASN A 610 27.55 12.94 25.46
N ILE A 611 27.50 12.29 24.31
CA ILE A 611 26.24 11.95 23.68
C ILE A 611 25.68 10.73 24.39
N VAL A 612 24.49 10.87 24.97
CA VAL A 612 23.73 9.77 25.52
C VAL A 612 22.53 9.57 24.63
N SER A 613 22.34 8.36 24.14
CA SER A 613 21.26 8.05 23.24
C SER A 613 20.47 6.86 23.75
N SER A 614 19.21 6.80 23.38
CA SER A 614 18.32 5.70 23.71
C SER A 614 17.51 5.25 22.49
N LYS A 615 17.08 4.01 22.53
CA LYS A 615 16.22 3.40 21.52
C LYS A 615 14.94 2.92 22.20
N THR A 616 13.79 3.26 21.63
CA THR A 616 12.48 2.79 22.11
C THR A 616 11.73 2.14 20.95
N THR A 617 11.27 0.92 21.16
CA THR A 617 10.49 0.18 20.16
C THR A 617 9.02 0.35 20.45
N HIS A 618 8.25 0.77 19.45
CA HIS A 618 6.80 0.88 19.50
C HIS A 618 6.16 -0.21 18.66
N PHE A 619 5.19 -0.90 19.25
CA PHE A 619 4.39 -1.92 18.57
C PHE A 619 3.02 -1.33 18.25
N PHE A 620 2.47 -1.70 17.11
CA PHE A 620 1.15 -1.26 16.66
C PHE A 620 0.28 -2.48 16.40
N LEU A 621 -0.92 -2.48 16.96
CA LEU A 621 -1.97 -3.44 16.72
C LEU A 621 -3.22 -2.65 16.28
N ASP A 622 -3.80 -3.03 15.15
CA ASP A 622 -4.96 -2.34 14.57
C ASP A 622 -4.76 -0.81 14.45
N GLY A 623 -3.54 -0.42 14.05
CA GLY A 623 -3.15 1.00 13.90
C GLY A 623 -2.99 1.79 15.19
N LYS A 624 -3.15 1.18 16.36
CA LYS A 624 -2.97 1.84 17.67
C LYS A 624 -1.64 1.43 18.30
N PRO A 625 -0.91 2.35 18.91
CA PRO A 625 0.25 1.99 19.70
C PRO A 625 -0.21 1.15 20.90
N VAL A 626 0.42 0.00 21.07
CA VAL A 626 0.15 -0.92 22.16
C VAL A 626 1.40 -1.18 22.95
N SER A 627 1.23 -1.50 24.24
CA SER A 627 2.36 -1.93 25.06
C SER A 627 2.87 -3.29 24.57
N VAL A 628 4.15 -3.57 24.84
CA VAL A 628 4.75 -4.89 24.56
C VAL A 628 3.90 -6.03 25.17
N LYS A 629 3.32 -5.77 26.34
CA LYS A 629 2.47 -6.75 27.03
C LYS A 629 1.16 -7.01 26.29
N GLU A 630 0.48 -5.98 25.80
CA GLU A 630 -0.74 -6.10 25.01
C GLU A 630 -0.45 -6.76 23.67
N PHE A 631 0.63 -6.36 23.00
CA PHE A 631 1.08 -6.97 21.75
C PHE A 631 1.37 -8.46 21.95
N MET A 632 2.12 -8.82 23.00
CA MET A 632 2.42 -10.21 23.33
C MET A 632 1.19 -11.00 23.80
N GLN A 633 0.23 -10.39 24.47
CA GLN A 633 -1.02 -11.05 24.85
C GLN A 633 -1.91 -11.39 23.65
N THR A 634 -1.93 -10.54 22.65
CA THR A 634 -2.70 -10.76 21.42
C THR A 634 -2.05 -11.80 20.51
N LEU A 635 -0.71 -11.87 20.50
CA LEU A 635 0.06 -12.89 19.77
C LEU A 635 0.33 -14.16 20.61
N GLY A 636 0.01 -14.13 21.90
CA GLY A 636 0.57 -15.01 22.91
C GLY A 636 0.31 -16.51 22.78
N PRO A 637 -0.84 -17.04 22.39
CA PRO A 637 -0.99 -18.48 22.25
C PRO A 637 -0.27 -19.07 21.03
N MET A 638 -0.17 -18.33 19.95
CA MET A 638 0.42 -18.78 18.67
C MET A 638 1.94 -18.76 18.65
N PHE A 639 2.57 -17.74 19.26
CA PHE A 639 4.04 -17.61 19.28
C PHE A 639 4.76 -18.71 20.06
N LEU A 640 4.13 -19.28 21.07
CA LEU A 640 4.74 -20.34 21.90
C LEU A 640 4.76 -21.70 21.21
N TYR A 641 3.91 -21.95 20.22
CA TYR A 641 3.80 -23.27 19.61
C TYR A 641 4.77 -23.52 18.44
N GLU A 642 5.10 -22.50 17.65
CA GLU A 642 5.94 -22.68 16.45
C GLU A 642 7.38 -22.17 16.55
N ASN A 643 7.71 -21.26 17.46
CA ASN A 643 9.01 -20.59 17.50
C ASN A 643 10.01 -21.10 18.54
N VAL A 644 9.77 -22.24 19.20
CA VAL A 644 10.79 -22.90 20.03
C VAL A 644 12.02 -23.34 19.20
N LYS A 645 11.94 -23.34 17.89
CA LYS A 645 13.07 -23.64 16.98
C LYS A 645 13.97 -22.45 16.66
N ASN A 646 13.59 -21.22 16.99
CA ASN A 646 14.38 -20.04 16.66
C ASN A 646 14.99 -19.37 17.90
N ILE A 647 16.20 -19.82 18.23
CA ILE A 647 17.01 -19.37 19.39
C ILE A 647 17.21 -17.83 19.38
N SER A 648 17.12 -17.16 18.22
CA SER A 648 17.29 -15.73 18.08
C SER A 648 16.19 -14.91 18.79
N LEU A 649 14.94 -15.39 18.84
CA LEU A 649 13.84 -14.67 19.50
C LEU A 649 13.96 -14.70 21.02
N LEU A 650 14.45 -15.81 21.56
CA LEU A 650 14.79 -15.96 22.98
C LEU A 650 15.95 -15.02 23.38
N HIS A 651 16.89 -14.78 22.48
CA HIS A 651 17.98 -13.80 22.70
C HIS A 651 17.48 -12.37 22.72
N ILE A 652 16.52 -12.01 21.84
CA ILE A 652 15.88 -10.67 21.81
C ILE A 652 15.05 -10.47 23.09
N LEU A 653 14.28 -11.46 23.51
CA LEU A 653 13.48 -11.39 24.73
C LEU A 653 14.35 -11.35 26.00
N SER A 654 15.48 -12.07 26.02
CA SER A 654 16.41 -12.06 27.16
C SER A 654 17.24 -10.77 27.25
N SER A 655 17.54 -10.14 26.10
CA SER A 655 18.22 -8.85 26.08
C SER A 655 17.28 -7.68 26.42
N ALA A 656 16.00 -7.78 26.04
CA ALA A 656 14.98 -6.78 26.38
C ALA A 656 14.49 -6.88 27.86
N TYR A 657 14.68 -8.03 28.50
CA TYR A 657 14.22 -8.26 29.88
C TYR A 657 15.24 -9.03 30.73
N PRO A 658 16.36 -8.42 31.12
CA PRO A 658 17.44 -9.11 31.86
C PRO A 658 17.04 -9.59 33.27
N LYS A 659 15.87 -9.21 33.78
CA LYS A 659 15.36 -9.64 35.09
C LYS A 659 14.31 -10.76 35.05
N ILE A 660 13.98 -11.30 33.87
CA ILE A 660 13.07 -12.44 33.76
C ILE A 660 13.89 -13.70 33.48
N ASN A 661 14.10 -14.52 34.50
CA ASN A 661 14.68 -15.84 34.34
C ASN A 661 13.68 -16.76 33.63
N PHE A 662 13.90 -17.01 32.34
CA PHE A 662 13.18 -18.01 31.60
C PHE A 662 13.76 -19.40 31.92
N CYS A 663 13.11 -20.18 32.73
CA CYS A 663 13.40 -21.59 32.84
C CYS A 663 12.91 -22.29 31.57
N VAL A 664 13.82 -22.65 30.67
CA VAL A 664 13.55 -23.48 29.52
C VAL A 664 13.55 -24.92 30.00
N PHE A 665 12.38 -25.55 30.17
CA PHE A 665 12.24 -26.99 30.27
C PHE A 665 12.32 -27.58 28.86
N THR A 666 13.47 -28.16 28.53
CA THR A 666 13.58 -29.08 27.40
C THR A 666 12.97 -30.42 27.80
N CYS A 667 11.72 -30.66 27.43
CA CYS A 667 11.15 -32.00 27.46
C CYS A 667 11.31 -32.64 26.08
N PHE A 668 12.14 -33.67 26.05
CA PHE A 668 12.20 -34.62 24.95
C PHE A 668 11.03 -35.61 25.06
N SER A 669 10.28 -35.72 24.01
CA SER A 669 9.58 -36.83 23.35
C SER A 669 8.18 -36.43 22.86
N LEU A 670 7.99 -36.65 21.57
CA LEU A 670 6.90 -36.07 20.75
C LEU A 670 5.58 -36.89 20.77
N ASP A 671 5.40 -37.89 21.63
CA ASP A 671 4.31 -38.85 21.44
C ASP A 671 3.22 -38.89 22.52
N HIS A 672 3.11 -37.88 23.41
CA HIS A 672 2.10 -37.93 24.48
C HIS A 672 1.38 -36.63 24.83
N PHE A 673 1.10 -35.74 23.86
CA PHE A 673 0.53 -34.42 24.16
C PHE A 673 -0.79 -34.12 23.43
N THR A 674 -1.79 -34.98 23.49
CA THR A 674 -3.11 -34.69 22.93
C THR A 674 -4.29 -34.67 23.91
N SER A 675 -4.12 -34.65 25.21
CA SER A 675 -5.30 -34.72 26.08
C SER A 675 -5.35 -33.96 27.40
N GLN A 676 -4.49 -32.98 27.68
CA GLN A 676 -4.63 -32.22 28.94
C GLN A 676 -4.06 -30.82 28.87
N PHE A 677 -4.81 -29.84 28.35
CA PHE A 677 -4.54 -28.43 28.60
C PHE A 677 -5.82 -27.63 28.92
N THR A 678 -6.33 -27.84 30.13
CA THR A 678 -7.22 -26.89 30.81
C THR A 678 -6.61 -26.58 32.17
N ASN A 679 -5.79 -25.55 32.28
CA ASN A 679 -5.31 -24.87 33.50
C ASN A 679 -3.79 -24.65 33.50
N PHE A 680 -3.34 -23.53 32.88
CA PHE A 680 -2.03 -22.98 33.19
C PHE A 680 -2.16 -21.81 34.17
N LYS A 681 -1.63 -22.03 35.41
CA LYS A 681 -1.32 -20.95 36.34
C LYS A 681 0.13 -20.56 36.18
N ILE A 682 0.38 -19.32 35.81
CA ILE A 682 1.73 -18.72 35.83
C ILE A 682 2.03 -18.34 37.27
N TYR A 683 3.01 -19.01 37.87
CA TYR A 683 3.55 -18.60 39.17
C TYR A 683 4.69 -17.63 38.94
N TYR A 684 4.55 -16.42 39.51
CA TYR A 684 5.66 -15.50 39.70
C TYR A 684 6.48 -15.97 40.91
N ILE A 685 7.75 -16.19 40.71
CA ILE A 685 8.72 -16.31 41.81
C ILE A 685 9.51 -14.99 41.80
N HIS A 686 9.50 -14.35 42.98
CA HIS A 686 10.23 -13.09 43.24
C HIS A 686 11.74 -13.29 43.17
#